data_d532d6204d746f031b63cd7310b29af3
#
_entry.id   d532d6204d746f031b63cd7310b29af3
#
_cell.length_a   1.000
_cell.length_b   1.000
_cell.length_c   1.000
_cell.angle_alpha   90.00
_cell.angle_beta   90.00
_cell.angle_gamma   90.00
#
_symmetry.space_group_name_H-M   'P 1'
#
loop_
_entity.id
_entity.type
_entity.pdbx_description
1 polymer ?
#
loop_
_entity_poly.entity_id
_entity_poly.type
_entity_poly.pdbx_seq_one_letter_code
_entity_poly.pdbx_strand_id
1 'polypeptide(L)'
;MKSKKMLAQIAAFSLVFGMTGVVSSWADNTADEVVVKGTTVEQYDPINIVKVDNTLVDTATDGSLSITGKDVRGIWLTDGAKLTANNVNFNDKGTANEVCAEKGSTLIVNGGSITAPMGYFSADSGSTISTDNTTITTGAWANNAAITLKNSTTSGNWLYAGNAFPENENDKDDVAEGLPVGSITIDGGTASVKNVLVQNKGQFNVTNGAVLDVTKDTSATDSAWEQPATGIMKGGEIVVRAWGPNTAQAEKGNSDSDPINKLDQVSTLAVNGATVKAAALTVEGKEAKDLNYSESAAFTAKNSTVELGSATLNSAIFYAENSQISIGDLHADDSLFFANNGTKAEIQKMTMDNGSCLYVGSYDDEDMVVKEAADVTVHQLDMKGNSTIAIENGQLNSDQITMDHSTIDIAGVGTLIANKMTLNNTTLSLSGIQNEEATLALDADEDIQPLDVRQNGVTVEVKDTLTMNDGTLQVNAGSKLTTNQMKLANGSTVTVDGTNSSYTIKGTDNTVSGDAKIEAINGGSVKLAEGAGIKAEADANNKVKTIITADAGSTVDVTKGSLYIANAKKDGTVYDVSTAIKSGTENKGNDFDKIYGDSRRTKAVEKDANGNYTFKSNIDEISKDSPISNILKEADENEGKLTDFVDKAFGEGTTDAQANNALEHAAAIAEMAGVTHGTYGFAQDFSGMIADHKGEGSGIWANYLRQDKKVDGFQVAGRKAKYDVKYNGFLIGSDLISDENSRTGIAFAYADGSHTEKDGVIGKNDTKYYGGDVYHHFTAGGIQYKADIGFIKSDNDLEQTQLGTTIKGSVNGNAFFAGIRAEKEIALGASSLTPYAGLRYYRIHTGDFTDSLGMKHETENANLWNLPVGVEFRHEVKNGSWSLTPVAEIGYNFAMGDKDTKETVSLGNAADTFSFDIGESAFLARLGVEAENSTWTLGGGYRYQKGSDTQSNQWYIQAGYRF
;
A
#
# COMPACT_ATOMS: atom_id res chain seq x y z
N MET A 1 10.49 -15.17 34.58
CA MET A 1 9.86 -15.86 35.71
C MET A 1 8.32 -15.82 35.73
N LYS A 2 7.69 -14.98 34.92
CA LYS A 2 6.21 -15.00 34.75
C LYS A 2 5.72 -16.01 33.71
N SER A 3 6.57 -16.42 32.78
CA SER A 3 6.23 -17.41 31.73
C SER A 3 6.12 -18.84 32.27
N LYS A 4 6.89 -19.20 33.28
CA LYS A 4 6.86 -20.54 33.87
C LYS A 4 5.59 -20.90 34.64
N LYS A 5 4.87 -19.89 35.17
CA LYS A 5 3.58 -20.13 35.84
C LYS A 5 2.42 -20.29 34.87
N MET A 6 2.56 -19.73 33.68
CA MET A 6 1.55 -19.81 32.64
C MET A 6 1.64 -21.13 31.88
N LEU A 7 2.84 -21.65 31.61
CA LEU A 7 3.04 -22.99 31.05
C LEU A 7 2.50 -24.10 31.96
N ALA A 8 2.63 -23.97 33.26
CA ALA A 8 2.10 -24.95 34.21
C ALA A 8 0.56 -24.97 34.29
N GLN A 9 -0.10 -23.86 33.97
CA GLN A 9 -1.57 -23.81 33.93
C GLN A 9 -2.14 -24.39 32.64
N ILE A 10 -1.34 -24.48 31.57
CA ILE A 10 -1.73 -25.00 30.27
C ILE A 10 -1.45 -26.48 30.14
N ALA A 11 -0.36 -26.96 30.71
CA ALA A 11 -0.18 -28.38 30.94
C ALA A 11 -1.35 -28.96 31.77
N ALA A 12 -1.84 -28.18 32.75
CA ALA A 12 -3.03 -28.57 33.51
C ALA A 12 -4.31 -28.65 32.67
N PHE A 13 -4.40 -27.92 31.55
CA PHE A 13 -5.60 -27.90 30.71
C PHE A 13 -5.61 -29.04 29.68
N SER A 14 -4.45 -29.39 29.11
CA SER A 14 -4.31 -30.65 28.34
C SER A 14 -4.49 -31.87 29.23
N LEU A 15 -4.20 -31.74 30.54
CA LEU A 15 -4.35 -32.74 31.55
C LEU A 15 -5.81 -33.10 31.87
N VAL A 16 -6.73 -32.16 31.76
CA VAL A 16 -8.13 -32.41 32.10
C VAL A 16 -8.83 -33.33 31.11
N PHE A 17 -8.34 -33.42 29.89
CA PHE A 17 -8.96 -34.20 28.82
C PHE A 17 -8.20 -35.47 28.43
N GLY A 18 -6.98 -35.71 28.92
CA GLY A 18 -6.22 -36.92 28.72
C GLY A 18 -6.18 -37.85 29.93
N MET A 19 -6.84 -37.52 31.04
CA MET A 19 -6.75 -38.31 32.27
C MET A 19 -7.91 -39.30 32.41
N THR A 20 -7.65 -40.53 32.11
CA THR A 20 -8.44 -41.72 32.41
C THR A 20 -8.57 -41.99 33.94
N GLY A 21 -8.84 -41.09 34.78
CA GLY A 21 -8.87 -41.40 36.20
C GLY A 21 -9.61 -40.47 37.11
N VAL A 22 -10.03 -39.32 36.66
CA VAL A 22 -10.63 -38.33 37.56
C VAL A 22 -12.07 -37.96 37.19
N VAL A 23 -12.67 -38.65 36.22
CA VAL A 23 -14.05 -38.36 35.79
C VAL A 23 -15.11 -38.87 36.72
N SER A 24 -14.75 -39.74 37.69
CA SER A 24 -15.70 -40.21 38.68
C SER A 24 -16.21 -39.18 39.70
N SER A 25 -15.57 -37.99 39.78
CA SER A 25 -16.06 -36.93 40.68
C SER A 25 -16.95 -35.85 40.00
N TRP A 26 -17.05 -35.88 38.70
CA TRP A 26 -17.87 -34.95 37.92
C TRP A 26 -19.26 -35.49 37.64
N ALA A 27 -19.44 -36.81 37.77
CA ALA A 27 -20.71 -37.49 37.54
C ALA A 27 -21.80 -37.16 38.56
N ASP A 28 -21.47 -36.50 39.67
CA ASP A 28 -22.41 -36.31 40.77
C ASP A 28 -23.37 -35.14 40.61
N ASN A 29 -23.34 -34.35 39.52
CA ASN A 29 -24.23 -33.18 39.42
C ASN A 29 -24.81 -32.82 38.04
N THR A 30 -24.66 -33.63 37.01
CA THR A 30 -25.23 -33.30 35.70
C THR A 30 -26.16 -34.37 35.19
N ALA A 31 -27.38 -34.11 35.28
CA ALA A 31 -28.53 -34.94 35.02
C ALA A 31 -28.82 -35.25 33.54
N ASP A 32 -27.96 -34.92 32.58
CA ASP A 32 -28.32 -34.84 31.17
C ASP A 32 -27.30 -35.41 30.17
N GLU A 33 -26.39 -36.27 30.62
CA GLU A 33 -25.32 -36.84 29.80
C GLU A 33 -25.58 -38.31 29.43
N VAL A 34 -25.39 -38.66 28.14
CA VAL A 34 -25.49 -40.07 27.68
C VAL A 34 -24.07 -40.55 27.36
N VAL A 35 -23.57 -41.50 28.12
CA VAL A 35 -22.30 -42.15 27.86
C VAL A 35 -22.54 -43.45 27.11
N VAL A 36 -21.92 -43.57 25.92
CA VAL A 36 -21.97 -44.78 25.11
C VAL A 36 -20.62 -45.46 25.15
N LYS A 37 -20.52 -46.67 25.75
CA LYS A 37 -19.33 -47.51 25.82
C LYS A 37 -19.51 -48.72 24.91
N GLY A 38 -18.72 -48.82 23.87
CA GLY A 38 -18.84 -49.93 22.91
C GLY A 38 -20.26 -50.04 22.35
N THR A 39 -20.93 -51.17 22.59
CA THR A 39 -22.32 -51.41 22.21
C THR A 39 -23.32 -51.14 23.33
N THR A 40 -22.86 -50.69 24.49
CA THR A 40 -23.71 -50.48 25.69
C THR A 40 -24.01 -49.00 25.88
N VAL A 41 -25.25 -48.65 26.06
CA VAL A 41 -25.66 -47.30 26.47
C VAL A 41 -25.79 -47.31 27.99
N GLU A 42 -24.89 -46.63 28.69
CA GLU A 42 -24.99 -46.40 30.14
C GLU A 42 -25.74 -45.09 30.39
N GLN A 43 -26.80 -45.24 31.17
CA GLN A 43 -27.69 -44.12 31.50
C GLN A 43 -27.42 -43.72 32.95
N TYR A 44 -26.94 -42.51 33.21
CA TYR A 44 -26.82 -41.93 34.56
C TYR A 44 -28.08 -41.08 34.89
N ASP A 45 -28.67 -41.33 36.03
CA ASP A 45 -29.91 -40.74 36.50
C ASP A 45 -29.77 -39.26 36.92
N PRO A 46 -30.69 -38.33 36.66
CA PRO A 46 -31.87 -38.52 35.82
C PRO A 46 -31.62 -38.11 34.41
N ILE A 47 -31.68 -39.04 33.51
CA ILE A 47 -31.70 -38.70 32.11
C ILE A 47 -32.95 -37.93 31.86
N ASN A 48 -32.79 -36.62 31.66
CA ASN A 48 -33.55 -36.00 30.66
C ASN A 48 -32.81 -36.22 29.32
N ILE A 49 -32.70 -37.45 28.82
CA ILE A 49 -32.86 -37.61 27.39
C ILE A 49 -34.16 -36.89 27.17
N VAL A 50 -34.02 -35.64 26.90
CA VAL A 50 -35.10 -34.72 26.60
C VAL A 50 -36.08 -35.50 25.81
N LYS A 51 -37.29 -35.47 26.17
CA LYS A 51 -38.40 -35.95 25.39
C LYS A 51 -38.14 -35.68 23.94
N VAL A 52 -37.39 -36.55 23.30
CA VAL A 52 -37.31 -36.65 21.89
C VAL A 52 -38.62 -37.31 21.58
N ASP A 53 -39.63 -36.53 21.18
CA ASP A 53 -40.81 -37.11 20.61
C ASP A 53 -40.34 -38.04 19.50
N ASN A 54 -40.33 -39.36 19.75
CA ASN A 54 -39.80 -40.43 18.91
C ASN A 54 -38.27 -40.57 18.84
N THR A 55 -37.61 -40.87 19.94
CA THR A 55 -36.22 -41.40 19.87
C THR A 55 -36.25 -42.85 19.47
N LEU A 56 -35.88 -43.17 18.25
CA LEU A 56 -35.53 -44.49 17.84
C LEU A 56 -34.05 -44.69 18.13
N VAL A 57 -33.73 -45.51 19.14
CA VAL A 57 -32.36 -46.03 19.33
C VAL A 57 -32.35 -47.39 18.66
N ASP A 58 -31.77 -47.48 17.47
CA ASP A 58 -31.69 -48.76 16.75
C ASP A 58 -30.28 -49.33 16.90
N THR A 59 -30.13 -50.48 17.48
CA THR A 59 -28.81 -51.18 17.56
C THR A 59 -28.64 -52.01 16.31
N ALA A 60 -27.76 -51.59 15.42
CA ALA A 60 -27.35 -52.42 14.31
C ALA A 60 -26.54 -53.64 14.78
N THR A 61 -26.61 -54.75 14.03
CA THR A 61 -25.96 -56.02 14.34
C THR A 61 -24.42 -55.93 14.36
N ASP A 62 -23.82 -54.82 13.96
CA ASP A 62 -22.37 -54.53 13.95
C ASP A 62 -21.90 -53.69 15.15
N GLY A 63 -22.74 -53.41 16.10
CA GLY A 63 -22.42 -52.60 17.28
C GLY A 63 -22.58 -51.09 17.07
N SER A 64 -23.22 -50.65 16.01
CA SER A 64 -23.51 -49.24 15.75
C SER A 64 -24.88 -48.85 16.37
N LEU A 65 -24.96 -47.64 16.92
CA LEU A 65 -26.20 -47.02 17.40
C LEU A 65 -26.64 -45.87 16.46
N SER A 66 -27.93 -45.77 16.21
CA SER A 66 -28.47 -44.65 15.44
C SER A 66 -29.50 -43.91 16.30
N ILE A 67 -29.39 -42.57 16.36
CA ILE A 67 -30.38 -41.68 16.97
C ILE A 67 -30.99 -40.76 15.94
N THR A 68 -32.28 -40.58 16.02
CA THR A 68 -32.98 -39.60 15.18
C THR A 68 -33.88 -38.80 16.14
N GLY A 69 -33.66 -37.50 16.23
CA GLY A 69 -34.40 -36.71 17.18
C GLY A 69 -34.21 -35.23 17.04
N LYS A 70 -34.90 -34.42 17.84
CA LYS A 70 -34.85 -32.96 17.70
C LYS A 70 -33.79 -32.26 18.57
N ASP A 71 -33.68 -32.61 19.83
CA ASP A 71 -32.75 -31.95 20.77
C ASP A 71 -32.06 -32.95 21.71
N VAL A 72 -30.74 -32.90 21.77
CA VAL A 72 -29.89 -33.66 22.68
C VAL A 72 -28.93 -32.68 23.36
N ARG A 73 -28.67 -32.80 24.66
CA ARG A 73 -27.78 -31.84 25.37
C ARG A 73 -26.31 -32.04 25.04
N GLY A 74 -25.82 -33.24 25.25
CA GLY A 74 -24.44 -33.58 24.96
C GLY A 74 -24.26 -35.08 24.72
N ILE A 75 -23.10 -35.50 24.25
CA ILE A 75 -22.81 -36.91 24.00
C ILE A 75 -21.34 -37.19 24.23
N TRP A 76 -21.07 -38.28 24.95
CA TRP A 76 -19.72 -38.77 25.14
C TRP A 76 -19.62 -40.23 24.66
N LEU A 77 -18.81 -40.46 23.63
CA LEU A 77 -18.54 -41.77 23.08
C LEU A 77 -17.14 -42.22 23.51
N THR A 78 -17.04 -43.42 24.06
CA THR A 78 -15.76 -44.00 24.51
C THR A 78 -15.65 -45.50 24.18
N ASP A 79 -14.44 -46.07 24.24
CA ASP A 79 -14.16 -47.48 24.09
C ASP A 79 -14.65 -48.10 22.75
N GLY A 80 -14.42 -47.39 21.65
CA GLY A 80 -14.77 -47.87 20.29
C GLY A 80 -16.27 -47.78 19.93
N ALA A 81 -17.04 -47.00 20.68
CA ALA A 81 -18.45 -46.82 20.39
C ALA A 81 -18.72 -46.14 19.03
N LYS A 82 -19.80 -46.56 18.37
CA LYS A 82 -20.24 -45.96 17.09
C LYS A 82 -21.62 -45.41 17.19
N LEU A 83 -21.80 -44.13 16.81
CA LEU A 83 -23.10 -43.46 16.83
C LEU A 83 -23.32 -42.71 15.51
N THR A 84 -24.53 -42.86 14.97
CA THR A 84 -25.02 -42.05 13.87
C THR A 84 -26.23 -41.20 14.34
N ALA A 85 -26.09 -39.89 14.27
CA ALA A 85 -27.13 -38.93 14.62
C ALA A 85 -27.71 -38.30 13.34
N ASN A 86 -28.99 -38.44 13.09
CA ASN A 86 -29.64 -37.88 11.89
C ASN A 86 -30.61 -36.79 12.28
N ASN A 87 -30.37 -35.57 11.75
CA ASN A 87 -31.16 -34.35 12.05
C ASN A 87 -31.31 -34.06 13.57
N VAL A 88 -30.24 -34.26 14.31
CA VAL A 88 -30.18 -34.07 15.76
C VAL A 88 -29.61 -32.68 16.06
N ASN A 89 -30.22 -31.96 17.00
CA ASN A 89 -29.66 -30.72 17.53
C ASN A 89 -29.00 -31.02 18.89
N PHE A 90 -27.70 -30.97 18.93
CA PHE A 90 -26.93 -30.96 20.17
C PHE A 90 -26.93 -29.52 20.71
N ASN A 91 -27.69 -29.28 21.78
CA ASN A 91 -27.98 -27.93 22.27
C ASN A 91 -27.65 -27.82 23.77
N ASP A 92 -26.51 -27.29 24.10
CA ASP A 92 -26.15 -27.01 25.50
C ASP A 92 -26.81 -25.70 25.99
N LYS A 93 -27.44 -25.76 27.17
CA LYS A 93 -28.05 -24.60 27.84
C LYS A 93 -27.22 -24.06 29.02
N GLY A 94 -25.91 -24.20 29.00
CA GLY A 94 -25.04 -23.43 29.93
C GLY A 94 -24.41 -24.18 31.08
N THR A 95 -24.27 -25.49 30.98
CA THR A 95 -23.36 -26.28 31.82
C THR A 95 -22.46 -27.09 30.92
N ALA A 96 -21.20 -27.34 31.30
CA ALA A 96 -20.12 -27.92 30.52
C ALA A 96 -20.43 -29.29 29.88
N ASN A 97 -21.36 -29.34 28.95
CA ASN A 97 -21.77 -30.53 28.25
C ASN A 97 -21.07 -30.56 26.89
N GLU A 98 -20.36 -31.59 26.57
CA GLU A 98 -19.48 -31.76 25.44
C GLU A 98 -20.08 -32.70 24.43
N VAL A 99 -19.79 -32.47 23.15
CA VAL A 99 -19.93 -33.48 22.11
C VAL A 99 -18.55 -34.08 21.89
N CYS A 100 -18.29 -35.25 22.45
CA CYS A 100 -16.98 -35.87 22.51
C CYS A 100 -16.95 -37.32 22.03
N ALA A 101 -15.90 -37.67 21.27
CA ALA A 101 -15.57 -39.03 20.92
C ALA A 101 -14.14 -39.34 21.32
N GLU A 102 -13.89 -40.37 22.10
CA GLU A 102 -12.55 -40.77 22.54
C GLU A 102 -12.35 -42.30 22.43
N LYS A 103 -11.09 -42.72 22.56
CA LYS A 103 -10.69 -44.14 22.61
C LYS A 103 -11.22 -44.98 21.41
N GLY A 104 -10.94 -44.47 20.18
CA GLY A 104 -11.30 -45.19 18.96
C GLY A 104 -12.80 -45.13 18.61
N SER A 105 -13.57 -44.25 19.21
CA SER A 105 -14.99 -44.14 18.93
C SER A 105 -15.32 -43.35 17.66
N THR A 106 -16.51 -43.53 17.13
CA THR A 106 -16.97 -42.87 15.90
C THR A 106 -18.31 -42.18 16.10
N LEU A 107 -18.37 -40.87 15.80
CA LEU A 107 -19.60 -40.09 15.74
C LEU A 107 -19.86 -39.61 14.30
N ILE A 108 -21.05 -39.88 13.79
CA ILE A 108 -21.52 -39.40 12.48
C ILE A 108 -22.76 -38.53 12.72
N VAL A 109 -22.74 -37.26 12.29
CA VAL A 109 -23.84 -36.33 12.40
C VAL A 109 -24.31 -35.89 11.03
N ASN A 110 -25.51 -36.26 10.63
CA ASN A 110 -26.11 -35.94 9.33
C ASN A 110 -27.25 -34.94 9.52
N GLY A 111 -27.06 -33.68 9.18
CA GLY A 111 -28.00 -32.58 9.41
C GLY A 111 -28.12 -32.20 10.89
N GLY A 112 -29.01 -31.27 11.19
CA GLY A 112 -29.22 -30.73 12.52
C GLY A 112 -28.15 -29.71 12.92
N SER A 113 -27.87 -29.60 14.23
CA SER A 113 -26.95 -28.61 14.74
C SER A 113 -26.12 -29.08 15.94
N ILE A 114 -24.93 -28.51 16.10
CA ILE A 114 -24.11 -28.65 17.31
C ILE A 114 -23.89 -27.25 17.87
N THR A 115 -24.51 -26.97 19.03
CA THR A 115 -24.46 -25.68 19.70
C THR A 115 -23.99 -25.86 21.14
N ALA A 116 -22.78 -25.45 21.43
CA ALA A 116 -22.19 -25.50 22.77
C ALA A 116 -21.48 -24.17 23.08
N PRO A 117 -22.22 -23.14 23.58
CA PRO A 117 -21.63 -21.81 23.77
C PRO A 117 -20.50 -21.76 24.80
N MET A 118 -20.37 -22.75 25.67
CA MET A 118 -19.34 -22.88 26.71
C MET A 118 -18.56 -24.20 26.63
N GLY A 119 -18.87 -25.10 25.70
CA GLY A 119 -18.29 -26.41 25.57
C GLY A 119 -17.48 -26.61 24.30
N TYR A 120 -16.93 -27.81 24.13
CA TYR A 120 -16.15 -28.22 22.98
C TYR A 120 -16.88 -29.30 22.18
N PHE A 121 -16.56 -29.32 20.92
CA PHE A 121 -16.82 -30.39 20.01
C PHE A 121 -15.48 -31.09 19.78
N SER A 122 -15.24 -32.28 20.35
CA SER A 122 -13.90 -32.88 20.38
C SER A 122 -13.83 -34.33 19.94
N ALA A 123 -12.74 -34.68 19.28
CA ALA A 123 -12.30 -36.04 19.00
C ALA A 123 -10.92 -36.27 19.61
N ASP A 124 -10.73 -37.35 20.27
CA ASP A 124 -9.50 -37.75 20.97
C ASP A 124 -9.12 -39.23 20.75
N SER A 125 -7.83 -39.55 20.95
CA SER A 125 -7.33 -40.90 21.12
C SER A 125 -7.81 -41.91 20.05
N GLY A 126 -7.55 -41.61 18.78
CA GLY A 126 -7.88 -42.48 17.65
C GLY A 126 -9.35 -42.45 17.20
N SER A 127 -10.12 -41.53 17.71
CA SER A 127 -11.54 -41.39 17.40
C SER A 127 -11.80 -40.62 16.12
N THR A 128 -13.03 -40.70 15.60
CA THR A 128 -13.45 -39.98 14.43
C THR A 128 -14.80 -39.29 14.64
N ILE A 129 -14.91 -38.02 14.21
CA ILE A 129 -16.18 -37.35 14.10
C ILE A 129 -16.38 -36.85 12.65
N SER A 130 -17.55 -37.18 12.08
CA SER A 130 -17.91 -36.73 10.73
C SER A 130 -19.27 -36.03 10.79
N THR A 131 -19.32 -34.81 10.23
CA THR A 131 -20.59 -34.09 10.07
C THR A 131 -20.90 -33.92 8.60
N ASP A 132 -22.18 -33.99 8.20
CA ASP A 132 -22.65 -33.64 6.85
C ASP A 132 -23.89 -32.75 6.94
N ASN A 133 -23.88 -31.59 6.24
CA ASN A 133 -24.99 -30.61 6.27
C ASN A 133 -25.39 -30.16 7.68
N THR A 134 -24.44 -30.03 8.60
CA THR A 134 -24.66 -29.71 10.01
C THR A 134 -24.29 -28.27 10.30
N THR A 135 -25.08 -27.59 11.16
CA THR A 135 -24.75 -26.24 11.66
C THR A 135 -24.01 -26.36 13.00
N ILE A 136 -22.79 -25.81 13.07
CA ILE A 136 -21.92 -25.90 14.24
C ILE A 136 -21.63 -24.49 14.75
N THR A 137 -21.93 -24.21 16.02
CA THR A 137 -21.73 -22.90 16.66
C THR A 137 -20.77 -22.98 17.83
N THR A 138 -19.87 -23.94 17.83
CA THR A 138 -18.84 -24.17 18.86
C THR A 138 -17.49 -24.41 18.21
N GLY A 139 -16.41 -24.42 19.00
CA GLY A 139 -15.08 -24.84 18.57
C GLY A 139 -15.01 -26.32 18.23
N ALA A 140 -14.03 -26.74 17.43
CA ALA A 140 -13.73 -28.13 17.13
C ALA A 140 -12.27 -28.45 17.53
N TRP A 141 -12.07 -29.59 18.18
CA TRP A 141 -10.80 -30.02 18.71
C TRP A 141 -10.48 -31.46 18.32
N ALA A 142 -9.45 -31.65 17.49
CA ALA A 142 -8.98 -32.98 17.07
C ALA A 142 -7.59 -33.24 17.68
N ASN A 143 -7.51 -34.14 18.64
CA ASN A 143 -6.29 -34.52 19.36
C ASN A 143 -5.98 -35.99 19.15
N ASN A 144 -4.94 -36.30 18.36
CA ASN A 144 -4.68 -37.70 17.92
C ASN A 144 -5.94 -38.38 17.34
N ALA A 145 -6.75 -37.64 16.59
CA ALA A 145 -8.05 -38.05 16.10
C ALA A 145 -8.43 -37.27 14.85
N ALA A 146 -9.53 -37.66 14.19
CA ALA A 146 -9.97 -37.00 12.95
C ALA A 146 -11.36 -36.39 13.09
N ILE A 147 -11.51 -35.14 12.63
CA ILE A 147 -12.80 -34.46 12.48
C ILE A 147 -12.99 -34.09 11.01
N THR A 148 -14.12 -34.49 10.41
CA THR A 148 -14.49 -34.10 9.05
C THR A 148 -15.79 -33.29 9.07
N LEU A 149 -15.73 -32.04 8.58
CA LEU A 149 -16.87 -31.14 8.46
C LEU A 149 -17.28 -31.05 6.98
N LYS A 150 -18.24 -31.93 6.60
CA LYS A 150 -18.65 -32.01 5.20
C LYS A 150 -19.90 -31.17 4.96
N ASN A 151 -19.86 -30.29 3.94
CA ASN A 151 -20.96 -29.39 3.58
C ASN A 151 -21.57 -28.65 4.80
N SER A 152 -20.84 -28.55 5.88
CA SER A 152 -21.32 -28.03 7.16
C SER A 152 -21.03 -26.53 7.31
N THR A 153 -21.80 -25.85 8.13
CA THR A 153 -21.55 -24.43 8.46
C THR A 153 -21.04 -24.34 9.90
N THR A 154 -19.84 -23.82 10.07
CA THR A 154 -19.19 -23.70 11.39
C THR A 154 -18.98 -22.23 11.74
N SER A 155 -19.33 -21.83 12.96
CA SER A 155 -19.17 -20.46 13.47
C SER A 155 -18.66 -20.39 14.91
N GLY A 156 -17.79 -21.31 15.28
CA GLY A 156 -17.19 -21.39 16.62
C GLY A 156 -15.99 -20.44 16.85
N ASN A 157 -15.44 -20.49 18.06
CA ASN A 157 -14.29 -19.65 18.40
C ASN A 157 -12.98 -20.26 17.86
N TRP A 158 -12.82 -21.59 17.91
CA TRP A 158 -11.57 -22.28 17.68
C TRP A 158 -11.71 -23.52 16.80
N LEU A 159 -10.73 -23.73 15.92
CA LEU A 159 -10.48 -25.02 15.30
C LEU A 159 -9.05 -25.45 15.64
N TYR A 160 -8.90 -26.60 16.28
CA TYR A 160 -7.62 -27.12 16.72
C TYR A 160 -7.36 -28.53 16.13
N ALA A 161 -6.21 -28.68 15.49
CA ALA A 161 -5.71 -30.01 15.05
C ALA A 161 -4.30 -30.22 15.59
N GLY A 162 -4.08 -31.31 16.33
CA GLY A 162 -2.79 -31.60 16.94
C GLY A 162 -2.71 -32.97 17.59
N ASN A 163 -1.55 -33.25 18.18
CA ASN A 163 -1.32 -34.46 18.94
C ASN A 163 -1.08 -34.13 20.42
N ALA A 164 -1.53 -34.98 21.32
CA ALA A 164 -1.24 -34.86 22.74
C ALA A 164 0.26 -34.99 23.00
N PHE A 165 0.74 -34.30 24.03
CA PHE A 165 2.09 -34.46 24.55
C PHE A 165 2.02 -35.40 25.74
N PRO A 166 2.97 -36.32 25.92
CA PRO A 166 3.12 -37.04 27.17
C PRO A 166 3.45 -36.07 28.29
N GLU A 167 2.74 -36.17 29.41
CA GLU A 167 2.86 -35.23 30.55
C GLU A 167 4.19 -35.37 31.28
N ASN A 168 4.77 -36.53 31.29
CA ASN A 168 6.04 -36.86 31.95
C ASN A 168 6.88 -37.81 31.12
N GLU A 169 8.20 -37.80 31.36
CA GLU A 169 9.10 -38.77 30.73
C GLU A 169 8.73 -40.25 31.06
N ASN A 170 7.96 -40.47 32.10
CA ASN A 170 7.51 -41.80 32.50
C ASN A 170 6.21 -42.24 31.83
N ASP A 171 5.48 -41.34 31.20
CA ASP A 171 4.20 -41.61 30.52
C ASP A 171 4.39 -41.87 29.00
N LYS A 172 5.63 -42.17 28.58
CA LYS A 172 5.97 -42.49 27.18
C LYS A 172 5.23 -43.74 26.65
N ASP A 173 4.78 -44.59 27.55
CA ASP A 173 4.04 -45.81 27.22
C ASP A 173 2.55 -45.55 26.96
N ASP A 174 2.00 -44.38 27.35
CA ASP A 174 0.57 -44.04 27.17
C ASP A 174 0.23 -43.32 25.85
N VAL A 175 1.22 -42.81 25.12
CA VAL A 175 1.01 -42.41 23.73
C VAL A 175 1.15 -43.71 22.91
N ALA A 176 0.07 -44.43 22.76
CA ALA A 176 0.06 -45.70 22.04
C ALA A 176 0.68 -45.53 20.65
N GLU A 177 1.76 -46.29 20.38
CA GLU A 177 2.29 -46.39 19.01
C GLU A 177 1.14 -46.75 18.08
N GLY A 178 0.85 -45.90 17.08
CA GLY A 178 -0.16 -46.19 16.07
C GLY A 178 -1.44 -45.31 16.15
N LEU A 179 -1.52 -44.33 17.05
CA LEU A 179 -2.63 -43.38 17.00
C LEU A 179 -2.53 -42.48 15.76
N PRO A 180 -3.65 -42.14 15.12
CA PRO A 180 -3.66 -41.24 13.98
C PRO A 180 -3.20 -39.83 14.38
N VAL A 181 -2.70 -39.11 13.41
CA VAL A 181 -2.40 -37.69 13.57
C VAL A 181 -3.70 -36.89 13.80
N GLY A 182 -3.68 -35.91 14.70
CA GLY A 182 -4.83 -35.04 14.93
C GLY A 182 -5.14 -34.24 13.66
N SER A 183 -6.35 -34.40 13.12
CA SER A 183 -6.72 -33.79 11.85
C SER A 183 -8.11 -33.18 11.84
N ILE A 184 -8.24 -32.01 11.17
CA ILE A 184 -9.54 -31.42 10.80
C ILE A 184 -9.60 -31.28 9.29
N THR A 185 -10.70 -31.72 8.70
CA THR A 185 -10.99 -31.53 7.26
C THR A 185 -12.30 -30.76 7.12
N ILE A 186 -12.27 -29.63 6.41
CA ILE A 186 -13.46 -28.92 5.93
C ILE A 186 -13.63 -29.31 4.47
N ASP A 187 -14.68 -30.08 4.19
CA ASP A 187 -14.97 -30.65 2.87
C ASP A 187 -16.25 -30.03 2.31
N GLY A 188 -16.13 -28.94 1.57
CA GLY A 188 -17.27 -28.08 1.21
C GLY A 188 -17.83 -27.30 2.41
N GLY A 189 -18.86 -26.49 2.19
CA GLY A 189 -19.47 -25.67 3.24
C GLY A 189 -18.63 -24.46 3.66
N THR A 190 -18.88 -23.97 4.87
CA THR A 190 -18.26 -22.72 5.35
C THR A 190 -17.88 -22.82 6.82
N ALA A 191 -16.64 -22.48 7.17
CA ALA A 191 -16.21 -22.28 8.55
C ALA A 191 -15.83 -20.80 8.75
N SER A 192 -16.56 -20.13 9.65
CA SER A 192 -16.30 -18.74 10.05
C SER A 192 -15.97 -18.72 11.54
N VAL A 193 -14.67 -18.72 11.86
CA VAL A 193 -14.16 -18.91 13.23
C VAL A 193 -13.22 -17.77 13.60
N LYS A 194 -12.96 -17.61 14.91
CA LYS A 194 -12.02 -16.60 15.38
C LYS A 194 -10.58 -16.96 15.08
N ASN A 195 -10.20 -18.23 15.35
CA ASN A 195 -8.82 -18.68 15.23
C ASN A 195 -8.72 -20.14 14.79
N VAL A 196 -7.60 -20.46 14.15
CA VAL A 196 -7.20 -21.83 13.79
C VAL A 196 -5.80 -22.10 14.33
N LEU A 197 -5.64 -23.24 15.03
CA LEU A 197 -4.34 -23.70 15.51
C LEU A 197 -4.07 -25.11 15.03
N VAL A 198 -2.95 -25.28 14.33
CA VAL A 198 -2.43 -26.58 13.86
C VAL A 198 -1.04 -26.76 14.45
N GLN A 199 -0.86 -27.77 15.29
CA GLN A 199 0.42 -27.97 15.98
C GLN A 199 0.77 -29.43 16.20
N ASN A 200 2.03 -29.69 16.50
CA ASN A 200 2.53 -31.01 16.88
C ASN A 200 2.07 -32.11 15.92
N LYS A 201 2.50 -32.05 14.67
CA LYS A 201 2.13 -32.94 13.55
C LYS A 201 0.65 -32.84 13.11
N GLY A 202 -0.10 -31.87 13.61
CA GLY A 202 -1.50 -31.69 13.24
C GLY A 202 -1.67 -31.44 11.73
N GLN A 203 -2.80 -31.86 11.19
CA GLN A 203 -3.17 -31.67 9.79
C GLN A 203 -4.51 -30.93 9.70
N PHE A 204 -4.56 -29.91 8.89
CA PHE A 204 -5.78 -29.15 8.64
C PHE A 204 -6.01 -29.06 7.13
N ASN A 205 -7.15 -29.53 6.65
CA ASN A 205 -7.46 -29.58 5.24
C ASN A 205 -8.71 -28.75 4.92
N VAL A 206 -8.65 -27.92 3.89
CA VAL A 206 -9.77 -27.16 3.35
C VAL A 206 -9.94 -27.53 1.88
N THR A 207 -11.05 -28.17 1.53
CA THR A 207 -11.20 -28.84 0.23
C THR A 207 -12.58 -28.62 -0.41
N ASN A 208 -12.69 -28.94 -1.71
CA ASN A 208 -13.94 -29.04 -2.45
C ASN A 208 -14.84 -27.78 -2.40
N GLY A 209 -14.27 -26.62 -2.65
CA GLY A 209 -15.01 -25.34 -2.64
C GLY A 209 -15.36 -24.83 -1.24
N ALA A 210 -14.78 -25.42 -0.18
CA ALA A 210 -14.96 -24.93 1.17
C ALA A 210 -14.46 -23.48 1.35
N VAL A 211 -15.06 -22.75 2.28
CA VAL A 211 -14.61 -21.41 2.68
C VAL A 211 -14.24 -21.43 4.15
N LEU A 212 -12.98 -21.13 4.44
CA LEU A 212 -12.49 -20.88 5.80
C LEU A 212 -12.28 -19.36 5.94
N ASP A 213 -13.09 -18.72 6.78
CA ASP A 213 -13.03 -17.29 7.08
C ASP A 213 -12.66 -17.07 8.55
N VAL A 214 -11.47 -16.57 8.79
CA VAL A 214 -10.88 -16.25 10.10
C VAL A 214 -10.72 -14.73 10.27
N THR A 215 -11.50 -13.91 9.55
CA THR A 215 -11.41 -12.45 9.59
C THR A 215 -12.31 -11.80 10.65
N LYS A 216 -13.25 -12.54 11.20
CA LYS A 216 -14.22 -12.02 12.17
C LYS A 216 -13.58 -11.81 13.54
N ASP A 217 -13.82 -10.62 14.09
CA ASP A 217 -13.54 -10.26 15.48
C ASP A 217 -12.05 -10.10 15.85
N THR A 218 -11.34 -9.30 15.07
CA THR A 218 -9.94 -8.90 15.36
C THR A 218 -9.80 -7.99 16.59
N SER A 219 -10.91 -7.55 17.22
CA SER A 219 -10.93 -6.61 18.34
C SER A 219 -11.11 -7.25 19.71
N ALA A 220 -11.41 -8.54 19.79
CA ALA A 220 -11.67 -9.20 21.07
C ALA A 220 -10.36 -9.53 21.77
N THR A 221 -10.14 -8.91 22.93
CA THR A 221 -9.23 -9.43 23.96
C THR A 221 -9.94 -10.60 24.63
N ASP A 222 -9.62 -11.80 24.21
CA ASP A 222 -10.24 -13.01 24.72
C ASP A 222 -9.89 -13.22 26.20
N SER A 223 -10.88 -13.70 26.96
CA SER A 223 -10.68 -14.11 28.35
C SER A 223 -9.66 -15.24 28.43
N ALA A 224 -9.03 -15.43 29.60
CA ALA A 224 -7.98 -16.42 29.82
C ALA A 224 -8.39 -17.89 29.52
N TRP A 225 -9.66 -18.14 29.24
CA TRP A 225 -10.25 -19.42 28.87
C TRP A 225 -10.21 -19.73 27.39
N GLU A 226 -10.02 -18.71 26.55
CA GLU A 226 -10.11 -18.82 25.08
C GLU A 226 -8.73 -18.84 24.41
N GLN A 227 -7.65 -18.93 25.23
CA GLN A 227 -6.30 -18.84 24.70
C GLN A 227 -5.56 -20.18 24.82
N PRO A 228 -5.08 -20.74 23.70
CA PRO A 228 -4.11 -21.81 23.74
C PRO A 228 -2.80 -21.36 24.40
N ALA A 229 -2.04 -22.33 24.84
CA ALA A 229 -0.80 -22.28 25.58
C ALA A 229 0.30 -21.33 25.08
N THR A 230 0.14 -20.63 23.99
CA THR A 230 1.21 -19.94 23.28
C THR A 230 1.31 -18.47 23.50
N GLY A 231 0.55 -17.94 24.41
CA GLY A 231 0.40 -16.50 24.56
C GLY A 231 -0.88 -16.04 23.84
N ILE A 232 -1.07 -14.74 23.86
CA ILE A 232 -2.29 -14.09 23.41
C ILE A 232 -2.38 -14.19 21.88
N MET A 233 -3.18 -15.12 21.35
CA MET A 233 -3.63 -15.04 19.97
C MET A 233 -4.68 -13.94 19.86
N LYS A 234 -4.48 -13.04 18.95
CA LYS A 234 -5.51 -12.05 18.59
C LYS A 234 -6.57 -12.74 17.74
N GLY A 235 -7.82 -12.30 17.81
CA GLY A 235 -8.83 -12.79 16.89
C GLY A 235 -8.41 -12.59 15.43
N GLY A 236 -8.72 -13.54 14.56
CA GLY A 236 -8.38 -13.48 13.14
C GLY A 236 -7.08 -14.20 12.76
N GLU A 237 -6.47 -14.97 13.65
CA GLU A 237 -5.18 -15.63 13.40
C GLU A 237 -5.33 -17.10 13.02
N ILE A 238 -4.53 -17.52 12.04
CA ILE A 238 -4.22 -18.92 11.75
C ILE A 238 -2.77 -19.16 12.16
N VAL A 239 -2.52 -20.15 13.03
CA VAL A 239 -1.20 -20.55 13.45
C VAL A 239 -0.95 -22.00 13.08
N VAL A 240 0.12 -22.26 12.31
CA VAL A 240 0.63 -23.59 11.96
C VAL A 240 2.03 -23.68 12.51
N ARG A 241 2.32 -24.64 13.40
CA ARG A 241 3.64 -24.78 14.00
C ARG A 241 4.07 -26.21 14.21
N ALA A 242 5.35 -26.46 14.07
CA ALA A 242 5.93 -27.80 14.18
C ALA A 242 5.97 -28.34 15.62
N TRP A 243 5.86 -27.50 16.62
CA TRP A 243 5.96 -27.87 18.04
C TRP A 243 4.70 -27.53 18.83
N GLY A 244 4.64 -28.04 20.06
CA GLY A 244 3.64 -27.69 21.06
C GLY A 244 4.27 -27.10 22.33
N PRO A 245 3.47 -26.82 23.37
CA PRO A 245 3.87 -26.04 24.54
C PRO A 245 5.04 -26.62 25.35
N ASN A 246 5.37 -27.91 25.22
CA ASN A 246 6.36 -28.59 26.04
C ASN A 246 7.73 -28.77 25.37
N THR A 247 7.92 -28.39 24.11
CA THR A 247 9.20 -28.55 23.38
C THR A 247 10.33 -27.71 23.97
N ALA A 248 10.04 -26.58 24.61
CA ALA A 248 11.05 -25.77 25.32
C ALA A 248 11.71 -26.51 26.51
N GLN A 249 11.15 -27.62 26.99
CA GLN A 249 11.77 -28.48 28.00
C GLN A 249 12.57 -29.61 27.37
N ALA A 250 12.20 -30.07 26.16
CA ALA A 250 12.94 -31.13 25.45
C ALA A 250 14.33 -30.66 24.98
N GLU A 251 14.50 -29.38 24.71
CA GLU A 251 15.79 -28.78 24.29
C GLU A 251 16.87 -28.83 25.38
N LYS A 252 16.51 -29.09 26.64
CA LYS A 252 17.47 -29.19 27.76
C LYS A 252 18.03 -30.59 28.06
N GLY A 253 17.47 -31.59 27.46
CA GLY A 253 17.92 -32.99 27.62
C GLY A 253 18.79 -33.42 26.44
N ASN A 254 20.02 -32.97 26.40
CA ASN A 254 20.99 -33.21 25.35
C ASN A 254 21.47 -34.66 25.37
N SER A 255 20.84 -35.56 24.63
CA SER A 255 21.50 -36.80 24.18
C SER A 255 20.91 -37.22 22.82
N ASP A 256 21.79 -37.46 21.84
CA ASP A 256 21.52 -37.90 20.47
C ASP A 256 20.73 -39.22 20.34
N SER A 257 20.17 -39.71 21.42
CA SER A 257 19.42 -40.97 21.48
C SER A 257 17.97 -40.80 21.94
N ASP A 258 17.45 -39.58 22.10
CA ASP A 258 16.08 -39.35 22.57
C ASP A 258 15.07 -39.49 21.40
N PRO A 259 14.12 -40.44 21.46
CA PRO A 259 13.14 -40.65 20.40
C PRO A 259 12.18 -39.47 20.17
N ILE A 260 12.14 -38.47 21.07
CA ILE A 260 11.37 -37.23 20.92
C ILE A 260 11.94 -36.31 19.82
N ASN A 261 13.22 -36.47 19.46
CA ASN A 261 13.88 -35.69 18.40
C ASN A 261 13.58 -36.16 16.98
N LYS A 262 12.87 -37.25 16.80
CA LYS A 262 12.40 -37.74 15.49
C LYS A 262 10.96 -37.31 15.23
N LEU A 263 10.72 -36.01 15.10
CA LEU A 263 9.47 -35.48 14.54
C LEU A 263 9.53 -35.63 13.02
N ASP A 264 9.31 -36.83 12.51
CA ASP A 264 9.37 -37.14 11.07
C ASP A 264 8.17 -36.60 10.27
N GLN A 265 7.31 -35.74 10.84
CA GLN A 265 6.13 -35.20 10.17
C GLN A 265 5.85 -33.76 10.56
N VAL A 266 5.62 -32.97 9.57
CA VAL A 266 5.36 -31.53 9.61
C VAL A 266 3.89 -31.26 9.98
N SER A 267 3.62 -30.22 10.76
CA SER A 267 2.25 -29.68 10.88
C SER A 267 1.88 -28.98 9.59
N THR A 268 0.70 -29.26 9.06
CA THR A 268 0.27 -28.71 7.77
C THR A 268 -1.12 -28.13 7.80
N LEU A 269 -1.30 -26.99 7.08
CA LEU A 269 -2.59 -26.52 6.64
C LEU A 269 -2.62 -26.59 5.11
N ALA A 270 -3.45 -27.47 4.57
CA ALA A 270 -3.57 -27.70 3.15
C ALA A 270 -4.91 -27.18 2.62
N VAL A 271 -4.85 -26.31 1.60
CA VAL A 271 -6.01 -25.73 0.91
C VAL A 271 -6.02 -26.26 -0.51
N ASN A 272 -7.08 -26.96 -0.91
CA ASN A 272 -7.18 -27.54 -2.23
C ASN A 272 -8.55 -27.32 -2.85
N GLY A 273 -8.62 -26.50 -3.93
CA GLY A 273 -9.87 -26.11 -4.56
C GLY A 273 -10.81 -25.34 -3.63
N ALA A 274 -10.28 -24.50 -2.75
CA ALA A 274 -11.02 -23.88 -1.66
C ALA A 274 -10.60 -22.41 -1.43
N THR A 275 -11.26 -21.72 -0.50
CA THR A 275 -10.95 -20.33 -0.15
C THR A 275 -10.59 -20.21 1.32
N VAL A 276 -9.48 -19.51 1.61
CA VAL A 276 -9.05 -19.16 2.99
C VAL A 276 -8.91 -17.66 3.11
N LYS A 277 -9.50 -17.08 4.16
CA LYS A 277 -9.36 -15.67 4.53
C LYS A 277 -8.98 -15.56 6.00
N ALA A 278 -7.93 -14.80 6.30
CA ALA A 278 -7.52 -14.52 7.67
C ALA A 278 -6.93 -13.12 7.83
N ALA A 279 -7.03 -12.56 9.04
CA ALA A 279 -6.34 -11.32 9.34
C ALA A 279 -4.83 -11.53 9.45
N ALA A 280 -4.40 -12.67 10.01
CA ALA A 280 -3.00 -13.06 10.08
C ALA A 280 -2.81 -14.58 9.93
N LEU A 281 -1.68 -14.96 9.31
CA LEU A 281 -1.16 -16.32 9.24
C LEU A 281 0.22 -16.33 9.90
N THR A 282 0.46 -17.26 10.81
CA THR A 282 1.78 -17.54 11.36
C THR A 282 2.13 -19.00 11.09
N VAL A 283 3.25 -19.25 10.43
CA VAL A 283 3.80 -20.60 10.20
C VAL A 283 5.18 -20.67 10.85
N GLU A 284 5.34 -21.57 11.82
CA GLU A 284 6.54 -21.69 12.62
C GLU A 284 7.09 -23.12 12.54
N GLY A 285 8.24 -23.27 11.91
CA GLY A 285 9.00 -24.51 11.84
C GLY A 285 9.97 -24.69 13.00
N LYS A 286 10.77 -25.71 12.95
CA LYS A 286 11.89 -25.95 13.87
C LYS A 286 13.16 -25.34 13.27
N GLU A 287 14.02 -24.69 14.08
CA GLU A 287 15.30 -24.15 13.62
C GLU A 287 16.06 -25.17 12.77
N ALA A 288 16.29 -24.82 11.53
CA ALA A 288 16.94 -25.67 10.55
C ALA A 288 18.43 -25.37 10.47
N LYS A 289 19.22 -26.07 11.23
CA LYS A 289 20.67 -26.13 10.96
C LYS A 289 21.04 -27.06 9.80
N ASP A 290 20.12 -27.97 9.44
CA ASP A 290 20.30 -28.89 8.31
C ASP A 290 18.91 -29.23 7.73
N LEU A 291 18.35 -28.28 6.92
CA LEU A 291 17.01 -28.43 6.31
C LEU A 291 16.95 -29.62 5.35
N ASN A 292 16.41 -30.72 5.82
CA ASN A 292 15.62 -31.59 4.97
C ASN A 292 14.21 -30.99 4.92
N TYR A 293 13.74 -30.54 3.76
CA TYR A 293 12.47 -29.83 3.52
C TYR A 293 11.21 -30.55 4.06
N SER A 294 11.35 -31.78 4.55
CA SER A 294 10.27 -32.61 5.09
C SER A 294 9.94 -32.35 6.56
N GLU A 295 10.67 -31.52 7.28
CA GLU A 295 10.55 -31.37 8.74
C GLU A 295 10.02 -30.02 9.19
N SER A 296 9.67 -29.09 8.27
CA SER A 296 9.21 -27.75 8.57
C SER A 296 7.68 -27.63 8.50
N ALA A 297 7.07 -26.83 9.37
CA ALA A 297 5.65 -26.54 9.28
C ALA A 297 5.32 -25.92 7.91
N ALA A 298 4.20 -26.26 7.32
CA ALA A 298 3.83 -25.86 5.97
C ALA A 298 2.40 -25.31 5.87
N PHE A 299 2.25 -24.27 5.07
CA PHE A 299 1.00 -23.85 4.50
C PHE A 299 1.02 -24.16 3.00
N THR A 300 0.03 -24.91 2.51
CA THR A 300 -0.04 -25.26 1.08
C THR A 300 -1.37 -24.82 0.48
N ALA A 301 -1.33 -24.21 -0.71
CA ALA A 301 -2.50 -23.81 -1.47
C ALA A 301 -2.41 -24.35 -2.91
N LYS A 302 -3.39 -25.18 -3.30
CA LYS A 302 -3.49 -25.73 -4.67
C LYS A 302 -4.86 -25.42 -5.25
N ASN A 303 -4.91 -24.86 -6.46
CA ASN A 303 -6.16 -24.50 -7.15
C ASN A 303 -7.09 -23.64 -6.27
N SER A 304 -6.55 -22.74 -5.46
CA SER A 304 -7.24 -22.12 -4.32
C SER A 304 -7.13 -20.60 -4.31
N THR A 305 -7.93 -19.96 -3.46
CA THR A 305 -7.86 -18.52 -3.20
C THR A 305 -7.46 -18.29 -1.74
N VAL A 306 -6.44 -17.48 -1.50
CA VAL A 306 -5.93 -17.13 -0.16
C VAL A 306 -5.84 -15.62 -0.02
N GLU A 307 -6.52 -15.07 0.98
CA GLU A 307 -6.53 -13.65 1.31
C GLU A 307 -6.08 -13.46 2.76
N LEU A 308 -4.93 -12.84 2.97
CA LEU A 308 -4.32 -12.62 4.28
C LEU A 308 -4.01 -11.14 4.50
N GLY A 309 -4.36 -10.61 5.67
CA GLY A 309 -3.92 -9.29 6.08
C GLY A 309 -2.41 -9.25 6.33
N SER A 310 -1.87 -10.29 6.97
CA SER A 310 -0.43 -10.49 7.13
C SER A 310 -0.07 -11.97 7.16
N ALA A 311 1.21 -12.27 6.87
CA ALA A 311 1.79 -13.60 7.03
C ALA A 311 3.19 -13.53 7.67
N THR A 312 3.48 -14.41 8.63
CA THR A 312 4.79 -14.56 9.24
C THR A 312 5.25 -16.02 9.07
N LEU A 313 6.40 -16.18 8.47
CA LEU A 313 7.03 -17.48 8.24
C LEU A 313 8.35 -17.51 9.02
N ASN A 314 8.52 -18.46 9.93
CA ASN A 314 9.75 -18.64 10.71
C ASN A 314 10.20 -20.10 10.54
N SER A 315 11.32 -20.34 9.86
CA SER A 315 11.82 -21.65 9.47
C SER A 315 10.73 -22.54 8.86
N ALA A 316 9.95 -21.98 7.92
CA ALA A 316 8.70 -22.53 7.46
C ALA A 316 8.54 -22.47 5.93
N ILE A 317 7.55 -23.19 5.41
CA ILE A 317 7.24 -23.25 3.98
C ILE A 317 5.83 -22.73 3.71
N PHE A 318 5.72 -21.78 2.77
CA PHE A 318 4.49 -21.39 2.10
C PHE A 318 4.56 -21.86 0.64
N TYR A 319 3.71 -22.78 0.24
CA TYR A 319 3.68 -23.31 -1.12
C TYR A 319 2.35 -22.99 -1.80
N ALA A 320 2.39 -22.37 -2.97
CA ALA A 320 1.23 -22.09 -3.78
C ALA A 320 1.39 -22.62 -5.20
N GLU A 321 0.37 -23.32 -5.69
CA GLU A 321 0.31 -23.91 -7.03
C GLU A 321 -1.05 -23.63 -7.66
N ASN A 322 -1.07 -23.03 -8.85
CA ASN A 322 -2.29 -22.68 -9.60
C ASN A 322 -3.33 -21.94 -8.72
N SER A 323 -2.86 -21.01 -7.91
CA SER A 323 -3.66 -20.36 -6.86
C SER A 323 -3.64 -18.84 -6.98
N GLN A 324 -4.66 -18.20 -6.39
CA GLN A 324 -4.74 -16.75 -6.24
C GLN A 324 -4.36 -16.40 -4.80
N ILE A 325 -3.29 -15.65 -4.62
CA ILE A 325 -2.75 -15.29 -3.31
C ILE A 325 -2.76 -13.77 -3.16
N SER A 326 -3.32 -13.26 -2.07
CA SER A 326 -3.27 -11.85 -1.69
C SER A 326 -2.80 -11.72 -0.25
N ILE A 327 -1.69 -11.01 -0.02
CA ILE A 327 -1.10 -10.81 1.31
C ILE A 327 -0.78 -9.32 1.49
N GLY A 328 -1.20 -8.72 2.62
CA GLY A 328 -0.80 -7.37 2.98
C GLY A 328 0.70 -7.31 3.31
N ASP A 329 1.08 -7.77 4.48
CA ASP A 329 2.47 -7.79 4.94
C ASP A 329 2.96 -9.24 5.09
N LEU A 330 4.06 -9.61 4.41
CA LEU A 330 4.71 -10.91 4.56
C LEU A 330 6.10 -10.74 5.16
N HIS A 331 6.36 -11.43 6.25
CA HIS A 331 7.70 -11.55 6.85
C HIS A 331 8.15 -13.00 6.79
N ALA A 332 9.32 -13.26 6.22
CA ALA A 332 9.95 -14.58 6.10
C ALA A 332 11.33 -14.54 6.76
N ASP A 333 11.56 -15.40 7.74
CA ASP A 333 12.83 -15.61 8.43
C ASP A 333 13.23 -17.07 8.31
N ASP A 334 14.39 -17.37 7.69
CA ASP A 334 14.86 -18.73 7.40
C ASP A 334 13.77 -19.59 6.72
N SER A 335 13.04 -19.02 5.75
CA SER A 335 11.79 -19.59 5.26
C SER A 335 11.69 -19.57 3.73
N LEU A 336 10.77 -20.38 3.21
CA LEU A 336 10.58 -20.55 1.77
C LEU A 336 9.16 -20.12 1.37
N PHE A 337 9.07 -19.22 0.39
CA PHE A 337 7.82 -18.88 -0.28
C PHE A 337 7.89 -19.37 -1.73
N PHE A 338 7.10 -20.38 -2.08
CA PHE A 338 6.99 -20.91 -3.44
C PHE A 338 5.71 -20.44 -4.12
N ALA A 339 5.85 -19.73 -5.24
CA ALA A 339 4.78 -19.49 -6.20
C ALA A 339 5.05 -20.30 -7.46
N ASN A 340 4.25 -21.33 -7.70
CA ASN A 340 4.50 -22.31 -8.76
C ASN A 340 3.29 -22.44 -9.70
N ASN A 341 3.54 -22.87 -10.93
CA ASN A 341 2.56 -23.35 -11.94
C ASN A 341 1.25 -22.54 -11.96
N GLY A 342 1.21 -21.38 -12.63
CA GLY A 342 -0.01 -20.58 -12.80
C GLY A 342 -0.47 -19.82 -11.55
N THR A 343 0.31 -19.82 -10.48
CA THR A 343 0.02 -19.02 -9.28
C THR A 343 0.11 -17.54 -9.60
N LYS A 344 -0.91 -16.77 -9.15
CA LYS A 344 -0.92 -15.31 -9.17
C LYS A 344 -0.90 -14.81 -7.74
N ALA A 345 0.19 -14.13 -7.37
CA ALA A 345 0.36 -13.59 -6.03
C ALA A 345 0.49 -12.07 -6.06
N GLU A 346 -0.22 -11.39 -5.17
CA GLU A 346 -0.10 -9.95 -4.92
C GLU A 346 0.22 -9.72 -3.45
N ILE A 347 1.39 -9.14 -3.17
CA ILE A 347 1.93 -8.90 -1.83
C ILE A 347 2.28 -7.43 -1.71
N GLN A 348 1.68 -6.71 -0.73
CA GLN A 348 1.93 -5.28 -0.59
C GLN A 348 3.33 -5.00 -0.06
N LYS A 349 3.76 -5.77 0.93
CA LYS A 349 5.12 -5.70 1.46
C LYS A 349 5.64 -7.09 1.81
N MET A 350 6.89 -7.37 1.42
CA MET A 350 7.61 -8.60 1.76
C MET A 350 8.96 -8.26 2.37
N THR A 351 9.24 -8.84 3.52
CA THR A 351 10.55 -8.76 4.19
C THR A 351 11.11 -10.17 4.33
N MET A 352 12.36 -10.36 3.91
CA MET A 352 13.04 -11.66 3.92
C MET A 352 14.37 -11.55 4.63
N ASP A 353 14.57 -12.41 5.62
CA ASP A 353 15.75 -12.43 6.46
C ASP A 353 16.36 -13.84 6.54
N ASN A 354 17.64 -13.94 6.94
CA ASN A 354 18.32 -15.16 7.38
C ASN A 354 18.23 -16.35 6.40
N GLY A 355 18.53 -16.13 5.12
CA GLY A 355 18.56 -17.22 4.13
C GLY A 355 17.21 -17.58 3.54
N SER A 356 16.16 -16.78 3.75
CA SER A 356 14.85 -17.01 3.17
C SER A 356 14.88 -17.00 1.64
N CYS A 357 14.00 -17.77 1.00
CA CYS A 357 13.92 -17.86 -0.44
C CYS A 357 12.50 -17.54 -0.96
N LEU A 358 12.44 -16.65 -1.96
CA LEU A 358 11.28 -16.46 -2.82
C LEU A 358 11.51 -17.18 -4.14
N TYR A 359 10.74 -18.25 -4.40
CA TYR A 359 10.75 -18.96 -5.67
C TYR A 359 9.52 -18.58 -6.51
N VAL A 360 9.77 -18.19 -7.76
CA VAL A 360 8.72 -17.85 -8.73
C VAL A 360 8.96 -18.65 -10.00
N GLY A 361 8.12 -19.67 -10.25
CA GLY A 361 8.44 -20.53 -11.35
C GLY A 361 7.33 -21.40 -11.90
N SER A 362 7.71 -22.27 -12.82
CA SER A 362 6.92 -23.39 -13.26
C SER A 362 7.83 -24.60 -13.30
N TYR A 363 7.64 -25.52 -12.38
CA TYR A 363 8.43 -26.74 -12.29
C TYR A 363 7.54 -27.96 -12.23
N ASP A 364 7.86 -28.99 -13.03
CA ASP A 364 7.26 -30.32 -12.95
C ASP A 364 8.38 -31.36 -12.88
N ASP A 365 8.41 -32.10 -11.79
CA ASP A 365 9.42 -33.11 -11.54
C ASP A 365 9.36 -34.31 -12.51
N GLU A 366 8.21 -34.56 -13.13
CA GLU A 366 8.01 -35.83 -13.88
C GLU A 366 8.05 -35.69 -15.41
N ASP A 367 7.66 -34.53 -15.97
CA ASP A 367 7.42 -34.43 -17.42
C ASP A 367 8.29 -33.40 -18.17
N MET A 368 9.09 -32.56 -17.50
CA MET A 368 9.86 -31.45 -18.10
C MET A 368 9.02 -30.49 -18.99
N VAL A 369 7.71 -30.47 -18.80
CA VAL A 369 6.80 -29.61 -19.55
C VAL A 369 6.62 -28.29 -18.78
N VAL A 370 6.95 -27.18 -19.42
CA VAL A 370 6.68 -25.85 -18.89
C VAL A 370 5.16 -25.66 -18.79
N LYS A 371 4.62 -25.69 -17.57
CA LYS A 371 3.22 -25.34 -17.28
C LYS A 371 3.04 -23.83 -17.32
N GLU A 372 1.85 -23.35 -17.02
CA GLU A 372 1.55 -21.90 -16.94
C GLU A 372 2.51 -21.24 -15.95
N ALA A 373 3.18 -20.15 -16.36
CA ALA A 373 4.13 -19.43 -15.54
C ALA A 373 3.48 -18.80 -14.31
N ALA A 374 4.17 -18.79 -13.18
CA ALA A 374 3.74 -18.02 -12.03
C ALA A 374 3.94 -16.51 -12.26
N ASP A 375 3.02 -15.70 -11.80
CA ASP A 375 3.05 -14.23 -11.87
C ASP A 375 2.92 -13.66 -10.45
N VAL A 376 4.01 -13.12 -9.93
CA VAL A 376 4.09 -12.57 -8.58
C VAL A 376 4.32 -11.08 -8.65
N THR A 377 3.52 -10.32 -7.94
CA THR A 377 3.72 -8.88 -7.74
C THR A 377 3.99 -8.63 -6.26
N VAL A 378 5.14 -8.03 -5.96
CA VAL A 378 5.51 -7.57 -4.61
C VAL A 378 5.77 -6.07 -4.67
N HIS A 379 4.89 -5.26 -4.11
CA HIS A 379 5.04 -3.80 -4.22
C HIS A 379 6.30 -3.29 -3.54
N GLN A 380 6.58 -3.73 -2.32
CA GLN A 380 7.83 -3.46 -1.63
C GLN A 380 8.50 -4.77 -1.18
N LEU A 381 9.73 -5.02 -1.63
CA LEU A 381 10.53 -6.20 -1.29
C LEU A 381 11.85 -5.77 -0.63
N ASP A 382 12.02 -6.11 0.62
CA ASP A 382 13.20 -5.84 1.42
C ASP A 382 13.88 -7.15 1.83
N MET A 383 15.13 -7.35 1.45
CA MET A 383 15.87 -8.61 1.66
C MET A 383 17.23 -8.38 2.31
N LYS A 384 17.62 -9.23 3.23
CA LYS A 384 18.93 -9.24 3.86
C LYS A 384 19.32 -10.65 4.37
N GLY A 385 20.53 -10.77 4.89
CA GLY A 385 20.96 -12.00 5.58
C GLY A 385 21.06 -13.24 4.68
N ASN A 386 21.65 -13.12 3.49
CA ASN A 386 21.84 -14.19 2.49
C ASN A 386 20.52 -14.75 1.92
N SER A 387 19.47 -13.95 1.93
CA SER A 387 18.19 -14.34 1.31
C SER A 387 18.29 -14.38 -0.22
N THR A 388 17.43 -15.19 -0.85
CA THR A 388 17.50 -15.44 -2.30
C THR A 388 16.16 -15.19 -2.98
N ILE A 389 16.18 -14.60 -4.17
CA ILE A 389 15.11 -14.66 -5.15
C ILE A 389 15.53 -15.64 -6.24
N ALA A 390 14.73 -16.66 -6.49
CA ALA A 390 14.92 -17.59 -7.61
C ALA A 390 13.72 -17.46 -8.56
N ILE A 391 13.96 -17.10 -9.81
CA ILE A 391 12.92 -17.02 -10.85
C ILE A 391 13.28 -18.00 -11.96
N GLU A 392 12.41 -18.98 -12.14
CA GLU A 392 12.59 -20.00 -13.18
C GLU A 392 11.31 -20.14 -14.01
N ASN A 393 11.34 -19.64 -15.24
CA ASN A 393 10.17 -19.62 -16.14
C ASN A 393 8.93 -18.90 -15.54
N GLY A 394 9.13 -17.96 -14.60
CA GLY A 394 8.12 -17.17 -13.96
C GLY A 394 8.32 -15.66 -14.16
N GLN A 395 7.41 -14.87 -13.65
CA GLN A 395 7.50 -13.41 -13.66
C GLN A 395 7.39 -12.84 -12.26
N LEU A 396 8.33 -11.96 -11.90
CA LEU A 396 8.28 -11.14 -10.70
C LEU A 396 8.18 -9.65 -11.08
N ASN A 397 7.16 -8.97 -10.57
CA ASN A 397 6.97 -7.54 -10.69
C ASN A 397 7.18 -6.88 -9.33
N SER A 398 7.84 -5.72 -9.26
CA SER A 398 8.00 -4.98 -8.02
C SER A 398 8.09 -3.48 -8.24
N ASP A 399 7.52 -2.69 -7.31
CA ASP A 399 7.72 -1.25 -7.32
C ASP A 399 9.08 -0.89 -6.73
N GLN A 400 9.50 -1.58 -5.67
CA GLN A 400 10.78 -1.36 -5.04
C GLN A 400 11.39 -2.66 -4.51
N ILE A 401 12.64 -2.92 -4.91
CA ILE A 401 13.47 -4.00 -4.37
C ILE A 401 14.67 -3.38 -3.66
N THR A 402 14.86 -3.74 -2.39
CA THR A 402 16.05 -3.38 -1.60
C THR A 402 16.72 -4.66 -1.10
N MET A 403 17.99 -4.82 -1.40
CA MET A 403 18.74 -6.02 -1.02
C MET A 403 20.08 -5.66 -0.39
N ASP A 404 20.42 -6.39 0.65
CA ASP A 404 21.69 -6.31 1.33
C ASP A 404 22.21 -7.73 1.66
N HIS A 405 23.43 -8.08 1.21
CA HIS A 405 24.03 -9.41 1.36
C HIS A 405 23.07 -10.53 0.93
N SER A 406 22.47 -10.41 -0.23
CA SER A 406 21.45 -11.32 -0.75
C SER A 406 21.71 -11.66 -2.22
N THR A 407 20.95 -12.58 -2.79
CA THR A 407 21.15 -13.06 -4.16
C THR A 407 19.86 -13.00 -4.98
N ILE A 408 19.97 -12.68 -6.26
CA ILE A 408 18.92 -12.93 -7.24
C ILE A 408 19.47 -13.87 -8.29
N ASP A 409 18.78 -14.97 -8.52
CA ASP A 409 19.10 -15.92 -9.59
C ASP A 409 17.87 -16.07 -10.51
N ILE A 410 18.07 -15.77 -11.79
CA ILE A 410 17.01 -15.84 -12.79
C ILE A 410 17.46 -16.76 -13.90
N ALA A 411 16.70 -17.83 -14.12
CA ALA A 411 17.02 -18.88 -15.08
C ALA A 411 15.92 -19.07 -16.13
N GLY A 412 16.23 -19.82 -17.17
CA GLY A 412 15.29 -20.20 -18.22
C GLY A 412 14.76 -19.00 -19.03
N VAL A 413 13.45 -18.79 -19.00
CA VAL A 413 12.77 -17.63 -19.61
C VAL A 413 12.18 -16.70 -18.54
N GLY A 414 12.77 -16.69 -17.35
CA GLY A 414 12.34 -15.88 -16.22
C GLY A 414 12.34 -14.38 -16.54
N THR A 415 11.43 -13.65 -15.96
CA THR A 415 11.30 -12.20 -16.13
C THR A 415 11.25 -11.49 -14.78
N LEU A 416 12.07 -10.46 -14.62
CA LEU A 416 12.02 -9.54 -13.48
C LEU A 416 11.77 -8.12 -13.98
N ILE A 417 10.69 -7.51 -13.52
CA ILE A 417 10.35 -6.12 -13.80
C ILE A 417 10.31 -5.35 -12.48
N ALA A 418 11.17 -4.37 -12.31
CA ALA A 418 11.18 -3.53 -11.13
C ALA A 418 11.12 -2.04 -11.51
N ASN A 419 10.43 -1.21 -10.70
CA ASN A 419 10.56 0.23 -10.86
C ASN A 419 11.90 0.67 -10.27
N LYS A 420 12.21 0.31 -9.02
CA LYS A 420 13.48 0.64 -8.37
C LYS A 420 14.16 -0.60 -7.81
N MET A 421 15.47 -0.68 -7.98
CA MET A 421 16.30 -1.72 -7.37
C MET A 421 17.50 -1.10 -6.66
N THR A 422 17.72 -1.47 -5.42
CA THR A 422 18.91 -1.10 -4.63
C THR A 422 19.61 -2.38 -4.18
N LEU A 423 20.82 -2.60 -4.65
CA LEU A 423 21.60 -3.80 -4.43
C LEU A 423 22.90 -3.43 -3.69
N ASN A 424 23.00 -3.79 -2.42
CA ASN A 424 24.18 -3.59 -1.59
C ASN A 424 24.84 -4.93 -1.30
N ASN A 425 26.12 -5.11 -1.62
CA ASN A 425 26.84 -6.37 -1.42
C ASN A 425 26.04 -7.59 -1.96
N THR A 426 25.42 -7.44 -3.10
CA THR A 426 24.43 -8.35 -3.65
C THR A 426 24.90 -8.91 -4.99
N THR A 427 24.60 -10.18 -5.25
CA THR A 427 24.81 -10.82 -6.56
C THR A 427 23.49 -10.95 -7.30
N LEU A 428 23.43 -10.49 -8.54
CA LEU A 428 22.34 -10.72 -9.49
C LEU A 428 22.86 -11.52 -10.67
N SER A 429 22.38 -12.75 -10.85
CA SER A 429 22.76 -13.64 -11.94
C SER A 429 21.60 -13.86 -12.91
N LEU A 430 21.84 -13.62 -14.19
CA LEU A 430 20.88 -13.87 -15.26
C LEU A 430 21.46 -14.98 -16.14
N SER A 431 20.88 -16.18 -16.02
CA SER A 431 21.34 -17.37 -16.73
C SER A 431 20.26 -17.88 -17.68
N GLY A 432 20.31 -17.46 -18.94
CA GLY A 432 19.48 -18.03 -19.98
C GLY A 432 19.81 -19.53 -20.19
N ILE A 433 18.96 -20.24 -20.93
CA ILE A 433 19.24 -21.62 -21.31
C ILE A 433 20.40 -21.59 -22.33
N GLN A 434 21.58 -22.06 -21.94
CA GLN A 434 22.62 -22.41 -22.90
C GLN A 434 22.18 -23.70 -23.59
N ASN A 435 21.88 -23.65 -24.88
CA ASN A 435 21.90 -24.85 -25.71
C ASN A 435 23.35 -25.34 -25.86
N GLU A 436 23.94 -25.98 -24.83
CA GLU A 436 24.95 -26.99 -25.04
C GLU A 436 24.17 -28.19 -25.58
N GLU A 437 24.26 -28.38 -26.92
CA GLU A 437 23.87 -29.57 -27.64
C GLU A 437 23.03 -30.59 -26.81
N ALA A 438 21.75 -30.30 -26.56
CA ALA A 438 20.79 -31.33 -26.34
C ALA A 438 20.62 -32.06 -27.70
N THR A 439 21.63 -32.81 -28.07
CA THR A 439 21.44 -33.97 -28.89
C THR A 439 20.66 -34.97 -28.03
N LEU A 440 19.39 -34.73 -27.86
CA LEU A 440 18.45 -35.76 -27.62
C LEU A 440 18.60 -36.70 -28.84
N ALA A 441 19.23 -37.82 -28.64
CA ALA A 441 19.10 -38.97 -29.55
C ALA A 441 17.62 -39.35 -29.47
N LEU A 442 16.78 -38.69 -30.25
CA LEU A 442 15.44 -39.13 -30.55
C LEU A 442 15.59 -40.36 -31.46
N ASP A 443 15.10 -41.48 -30.98
CA ASP A 443 14.81 -42.63 -31.81
C ASP A 443 13.93 -42.19 -32.99
N ALA A 444 14.32 -42.57 -34.19
CA ALA A 444 13.93 -42.00 -35.48
C ALA A 444 12.54 -42.43 -35.96
N ASP A 445 11.54 -42.58 -35.13
CA ASP A 445 10.24 -43.12 -35.55
C ASP A 445 8.95 -42.39 -35.09
N GLU A 446 9.03 -41.16 -34.62
CA GLU A 446 7.81 -40.33 -34.48
C GLU A 446 7.99 -38.92 -35.03
N ASP A 447 7.05 -38.50 -35.90
CA ASP A 447 6.90 -37.15 -36.49
C ASP A 447 6.62 -36.10 -35.38
N ILE A 448 7.56 -35.86 -34.53
CA ILE A 448 7.54 -34.72 -33.57
C ILE A 448 8.19 -33.54 -34.30
N GLN A 449 7.37 -32.53 -34.67
CA GLN A 449 7.86 -31.26 -35.15
C GLN A 449 8.89 -30.74 -34.10
N PRO A 450 10.07 -30.26 -34.55
CA PRO A 450 11.05 -29.69 -33.64
C PRO A 450 10.38 -28.56 -32.85
N LEU A 451 10.33 -28.69 -31.55
CA LEU A 451 9.94 -27.59 -30.69
C LEU A 451 10.90 -26.44 -30.99
N ASP A 452 10.40 -25.36 -31.56
CA ASP A 452 11.18 -24.16 -31.82
C ASP A 452 11.55 -23.59 -30.44
N VAL A 453 12.61 -24.10 -29.86
CA VAL A 453 13.24 -23.59 -28.62
C VAL A 453 13.81 -22.24 -28.99
N ARG A 454 12.94 -21.24 -28.98
CA ARG A 454 13.31 -19.86 -29.21
C ARG A 454 14.37 -19.53 -28.18
N GLN A 455 15.47 -18.95 -28.66
CA GLN A 455 16.55 -18.37 -27.86
C GLN A 455 16.02 -17.14 -27.10
N ASN A 456 15.12 -17.33 -26.18
CA ASN A 456 14.62 -16.29 -25.30
C ASN A 456 15.34 -16.43 -23.97
N GLY A 457 16.44 -15.71 -23.82
CA GLY A 457 17.11 -15.58 -22.53
C GLY A 457 16.26 -14.79 -21.51
N VAL A 458 16.69 -14.81 -20.28
CA VAL A 458 16.15 -14.04 -19.15
C VAL A 458 16.00 -12.55 -19.52
N THR A 459 14.93 -11.93 -19.07
CA THR A 459 14.72 -10.49 -19.23
C THR A 459 14.60 -9.81 -17.88
N VAL A 460 15.42 -8.79 -17.66
CA VAL A 460 15.32 -7.89 -16.51
C VAL A 460 15.13 -6.46 -16.99
N GLU A 461 14.09 -5.81 -16.52
CA GLU A 461 13.82 -4.40 -16.78
C GLU A 461 13.69 -3.62 -15.48
N VAL A 462 14.56 -2.61 -15.29
CA VAL A 462 14.46 -1.62 -14.21
C VAL A 462 13.96 -0.31 -14.82
N LYS A 463 12.69 0.01 -14.58
CA LYS A 463 11.99 1.11 -15.25
C LYS A 463 12.36 2.50 -14.75
N ASP A 464 12.79 2.62 -13.50
CA ASP A 464 13.24 3.88 -12.92
C ASP A 464 14.73 3.80 -12.61
N THR A 465 15.16 3.28 -11.46
CA THR A 465 16.58 3.36 -11.03
C THR A 465 17.12 2.02 -10.53
N LEU A 466 18.25 1.59 -11.08
CA LEU A 466 19.14 0.57 -10.53
C LEU A 466 20.28 1.23 -9.75
N THR A 467 20.35 0.98 -8.45
CA THR A 467 21.49 1.40 -7.61
C THR A 467 22.28 0.18 -7.16
N MET A 468 23.57 0.17 -7.38
CA MET A 468 24.47 -0.90 -6.91
C MET A 468 25.61 -0.31 -6.12
N ASN A 469 25.90 -0.91 -4.98
CA ASN A 469 27.00 -0.54 -4.10
C ASN A 469 27.70 -1.83 -3.66
N ASP A 470 28.91 -2.03 -4.13
CA ASP A 470 29.73 -3.23 -3.92
C ASP A 470 29.00 -4.54 -4.34
N GLY A 471 28.25 -4.47 -5.46
CA GLY A 471 27.45 -5.58 -5.97
C GLY A 471 27.96 -6.11 -7.32
N THR A 472 27.59 -7.34 -7.64
CA THR A 472 27.90 -7.97 -8.93
C THR A 472 26.62 -8.31 -9.69
N LEU A 473 26.56 -7.94 -10.96
CA LEU A 473 25.48 -8.28 -11.89
C LEU A 473 26.06 -8.98 -13.10
N GLN A 474 25.56 -10.20 -13.38
CA GLN A 474 26.02 -11.01 -14.51
C GLN A 474 24.87 -11.21 -15.49
N VAL A 475 25.05 -10.85 -16.76
CA VAL A 475 24.09 -11.01 -17.85
C VAL A 475 24.65 -12.03 -18.82
N ASN A 476 24.24 -13.28 -18.67
CA ASN A 476 24.81 -14.42 -19.38
C ASN A 476 23.80 -15.08 -20.30
N ALA A 477 24.28 -15.97 -21.17
CA ALA A 477 23.50 -16.92 -21.96
C ALA A 477 22.32 -16.30 -22.74
N GLY A 478 22.57 -15.22 -23.47
CA GLY A 478 21.55 -14.53 -24.28
C GLY A 478 20.56 -13.68 -23.48
N SER A 479 20.80 -13.47 -22.21
CA SER A 479 19.95 -12.66 -21.33
C SER A 479 20.01 -11.16 -21.67
N LYS A 480 18.94 -10.46 -21.31
CA LYS A 480 18.77 -9.02 -21.60
C LYS A 480 18.53 -8.24 -20.31
N LEU A 481 19.37 -7.25 -20.04
CA LEU A 481 19.17 -6.25 -19.01
C LEU A 481 18.80 -4.92 -19.68
N THR A 482 17.82 -4.24 -19.14
CA THR A 482 17.46 -2.88 -19.53
C THR A 482 17.29 -2.03 -18.28
N THR A 483 17.94 -0.87 -18.23
CA THR A 483 17.77 0.10 -17.15
C THR A 483 17.42 1.47 -17.70
N ASN A 484 16.57 2.22 -17.01
CA ASN A 484 16.35 3.63 -17.32
C ASN A 484 17.42 4.49 -16.66
N GLN A 485 17.61 4.37 -15.36
CA GLN A 485 18.70 5.03 -14.62
C GLN A 485 19.58 3.99 -13.94
N MET A 486 20.86 4.27 -13.82
CA MET A 486 21.82 3.36 -13.22
C MET A 486 22.84 4.14 -12.38
N LYS A 487 23.07 3.69 -11.14
CA LYS A 487 24.10 4.24 -10.24
C LYS A 487 24.99 3.11 -9.73
N LEU A 488 26.20 3.02 -10.27
CA LEU A 488 27.20 2.04 -9.84
C LEU A 488 28.27 2.73 -9.01
N ALA A 489 28.55 2.19 -7.83
CA ALA A 489 29.55 2.72 -6.90
C ALA A 489 30.34 1.61 -6.21
N ASN A 490 31.45 1.96 -5.59
CA ASN A 490 32.24 1.14 -4.66
C ASN A 490 32.55 -0.28 -5.17
N GLY A 491 33.21 -0.40 -6.35
CA GLY A 491 33.60 -1.71 -6.87
C GLY A 491 32.50 -2.52 -7.54
N SER A 492 31.28 -1.96 -7.68
CA SER A 492 30.17 -2.63 -8.38
C SER A 492 30.54 -2.99 -9.81
N THR A 493 30.22 -4.19 -10.23
CA THR A 493 30.53 -4.69 -11.59
C THR A 493 29.26 -5.19 -12.29
N VAL A 494 29.04 -4.73 -13.54
CA VAL A 494 28.07 -5.31 -14.45
C VAL A 494 28.84 -6.02 -15.56
N THR A 495 28.69 -7.33 -15.66
CA THR A 495 29.34 -8.15 -16.70
C THR A 495 28.30 -8.64 -17.69
N VAL A 496 28.52 -8.40 -18.98
CA VAL A 496 27.70 -8.91 -20.08
C VAL A 496 28.50 -9.95 -20.82
N ASP A 497 28.18 -11.21 -20.64
CA ASP A 497 28.93 -12.36 -21.14
C ASP A 497 28.15 -13.18 -22.17
N GLY A 498 28.83 -13.45 -23.28
CA GLY A 498 28.33 -14.33 -24.34
C GLY A 498 27.49 -13.64 -25.43
N THR A 499 27.47 -14.30 -26.59
CA THR A 499 26.68 -13.86 -27.76
C THR A 499 25.20 -13.77 -27.43
N ASN A 500 24.52 -12.75 -27.95
CA ASN A 500 23.12 -12.40 -27.68
C ASN A 500 22.85 -11.87 -26.25
N SER A 501 23.80 -11.89 -25.32
CA SER A 501 23.68 -11.20 -24.06
C SER A 501 23.80 -9.68 -24.26
N SER A 502 22.91 -8.90 -23.65
CA SER A 502 22.90 -7.45 -23.87
C SER A 502 22.51 -6.64 -22.65
N TYR A 503 23.14 -5.52 -22.49
CA TYR A 503 22.77 -4.48 -21.54
C TYR A 503 22.43 -3.18 -22.28
N THR A 504 21.21 -2.70 -22.13
CA THR A 504 20.75 -1.43 -22.72
C THR A 504 20.47 -0.41 -21.62
N ILE A 505 21.18 0.71 -21.67
CA ILE A 505 21.04 1.87 -20.79
C ILE A 505 20.20 2.91 -21.54
N LYS A 506 19.00 3.25 -21.03
CA LYS A 506 18.04 4.13 -21.73
C LYS A 506 18.03 5.56 -21.21
N GLY A 507 18.14 5.75 -19.92
CA GLY A 507 17.95 7.03 -19.27
C GLY A 507 19.19 7.92 -19.33
N THR A 508 19.05 9.08 -18.80
CA THR A 508 20.07 10.12 -18.81
C THR A 508 20.76 10.33 -17.46
N ASP A 509 20.31 9.65 -16.38
CA ASP A 509 20.91 9.72 -15.03
C ASP A 509 21.65 8.42 -14.70
N ASN A 510 22.78 8.17 -15.41
CA ASN A 510 23.60 6.98 -15.20
C ASN A 510 24.98 7.40 -14.71
N THR A 511 25.40 6.88 -13.56
CA THR A 511 26.68 7.23 -12.93
C THR A 511 27.50 5.96 -12.67
N VAL A 512 28.76 6.02 -13.04
CA VAL A 512 29.79 5.04 -12.68
C VAL A 512 30.88 5.75 -11.90
N SER A 513 31.02 5.42 -10.63
CA SER A 513 31.91 6.11 -9.70
C SER A 513 32.83 5.16 -8.93
N GLY A 514 33.91 5.67 -8.39
CA GLY A 514 34.91 4.89 -7.68
C GLY A 514 35.57 3.87 -8.60
N ASP A 515 35.62 2.59 -8.19
CA ASP A 515 36.14 1.47 -8.95
C ASP A 515 35.05 0.63 -9.67
N ALA A 516 33.84 1.18 -9.76
CA ALA A 516 32.73 0.52 -10.46
C ALA A 516 32.97 0.50 -11.98
N LYS A 517 32.46 -0.53 -12.66
CA LYS A 517 32.65 -0.71 -14.12
C LYS A 517 31.57 -1.55 -14.78
N ILE A 518 31.49 -1.44 -16.10
CA ILE A 518 30.68 -2.28 -16.97
C ILE A 518 31.64 -3.05 -17.88
N GLU A 519 31.49 -4.35 -18.02
CA GLU A 519 32.33 -5.21 -18.83
C GLU A 519 31.51 -6.01 -19.85
N ALA A 520 31.88 -5.98 -21.11
CA ALA A 520 31.34 -6.84 -22.17
C ALA A 520 32.41 -7.84 -22.59
N ILE A 521 32.11 -9.14 -22.48
CA ILE A 521 33.04 -10.22 -22.81
C ILE A 521 32.38 -11.30 -23.65
N ASN A 522 33.18 -12.08 -24.38
CA ASN A 522 32.74 -13.26 -25.14
C ASN A 522 31.56 -12.99 -26.10
N GLY A 523 31.55 -11.81 -26.74
CA GLY A 523 30.47 -11.42 -27.66
C GLY A 523 29.31 -10.68 -27.01
N GLY A 524 29.38 -10.31 -25.74
CA GLY A 524 28.42 -9.47 -25.04
C GLY A 524 28.27 -8.07 -25.66
N SER A 525 27.13 -7.45 -25.48
CA SER A 525 26.81 -6.13 -26.05
C SER A 525 26.35 -5.13 -24.99
N VAL A 526 26.98 -3.98 -24.93
CA VAL A 526 26.56 -2.83 -24.11
C VAL A 526 26.17 -1.67 -25.01
N LYS A 527 24.98 -1.09 -24.76
CA LYS A 527 24.43 0.00 -25.59
C LYS A 527 23.87 1.12 -24.73
N LEU A 528 24.28 2.36 -25.07
CA LEU A 528 23.54 3.56 -24.65
C LEU A 528 22.47 3.87 -25.71
N ALA A 529 21.21 3.95 -25.28
CA ALA A 529 20.12 4.34 -26.16
C ALA A 529 20.21 5.80 -26.58
N GLU A 530 19.42 6.19 -27.59
CA GLU A 530 19.36 7.58 -28.05
C GLU A 530 18.96 8.52 -26.90
N GLY A 531 19.78 9.54 -26.65
CA GLY A 531 19.60 10.50 -25.57
C GLY A 531 20.03 10.01 -24.18
N ALA A 532 20.48 8.76 -24.04
CA ALA A 532 21.02 8.28 -22.77
C ALA A 532 22.30 9.04 -22.40
N GLY A 533 22.51 9.28 -21.09
CA GLY A 533 23.71 9.90 -20.56
C GLY A 533 24.39 9.02 -19.55
N ILE A 534 25.72 9.08 -19.46
CA ILE A 534 26.48 8.39 -18.43
C ILE A 534 27.56 9.32 -17.86
N LYS A 535 27.69 9.34 -16.52
CA LYS A 535 28.65 10.18 -15.81
C LYS A 535 29.85 9.39 -15.35
N ALA A 536 31.04 9.96 -15.60
CA ALA A 536 32.33 9.42 -15.21
C ALA A 536 33.15 10.44 -14.42
N GLU A 537 34.05 9.94 -13.58
CA GLU A 537 35.01 10.75 -12.85
C GLU A 537 36.30 10.90 -13.65
N ALA A 538 36.97 12.04 -13.49
CA ALA A 538 38.35 12.22 -13.92
C ALA A 538 39.32 12.02 -12.74
N ASP A 539 40.53 11.49 -13.03
CA ASP A 539 41.60 11.34 -12.05
C ASP A 539 42.31 12.68 -11.78
N ALA A 540 43.30 12.66 -10.89
CA ALA A 540 44.07 13.83 -10.53
C ALA A 540 44.87 14.47 -11.71
N ASN A 541 45.01 13.77 -12.83
CA ASN A 541 45.65 14.26 -14.06
C ASN A 541 44.62 14.70 -15.11
N ASN A 542 43.34 14.84 -14.73
CA ASN A 542 42.20 15.14 -15.59
C ASN A 542 41.93 14.07 -16.67
N LYS A 543 42.34 12.85 -16.43
CA LYS A 543 42.07 11.72 -17.31
C LYS A 543 40.81 11.00 -16.83
N VAL A 544 39.82 10.87 -17.72
CA VAL A 544 38.54 10.20 -17.39
C VAL A 544 38.80 8.72 -17.14
N LYS A 545 38.29 8.22 -15.99
CA LYS A 545 38.36 6.80 -15.62
C LYS A 545 37.64 5.94 -16.66
N THR A 546 38.13 4.74 -16.88
CA THR A 546 37.45 3.78 -17.76
C THR A 546 36.20 3.26 -17.06
N ILE A 547 35.04 3.48 -17.68
CA ILE A 547 33.72 3.08 -17.16
C ILE A 547 33.17 1.86 -17.87
N ILE A 548 33.51 1.64 -19.16
CA ILE A 548 33.10 0.49 -19.94
C ILE A 548 34.34 -0.16 -20.58
N THR A 549 34.44 -1.47 -20.43
CA THR A 549 35.43 -2.30 -21.13
C THR A 549 34.74 -3.34 -22.02
N ALA A 550 35.35 -3.64 -23.15
CA ALA A 550 34.91 -4.74 -24.01
C ALA A 550 36.14 -5.52 -24.51
N ASP A 551 36.02 -6.85 -24.61
CA ASP A 551 37.01 -7.66 -25.30
C ASP A 551 36.92 -7.55 -26.84
N ALA A 552 37.77 -8.25 -27.56
CA ALA A 552 37.86 -8.16 -29.02
C ALA A 552 36.63 -8.75 -29.76
N GLY A 553 35.80 -9.54 -29.09
CA GLY A 553 34.57 -10.16 -29.64
C GLY A 553 33.29 -9.42 -29.29
N SER A 554 33.37 -8.51 -28.34
CA SER A 554 32.23 -7.82 -27.75
C SER A 554 32.00 -6.43 -28.35
N THR A 555 30.80 -5.87 -28.15
CA THR A 555 30.41 -4.59 -28.72
C THR A 555 30.03 -3.57 -27.68
N VAL A 556 30.47 -2.31 -27.90
CA VAL A 556 30.02 -1.14 -27.14
C VAL A 556 29.53 -0.09 -28.12
N ASP A 557 28.24 0.28 -28.03
CA ASP A 557 27.64 1.35 -28.84
C ASP A 557 27.23 2.52 -27.95
N VAL A 558 27.96 3.59 -27.97
CA VAL A 558 27.71 4.86 -27.27
C VAL A 558 27.44 6.03 -28.21
N THR A 559 27.36 5.76 -29.52
CA THR A 559 27.32 6.77 -30.58
C THR A 559 26.06 7.65 -30.55
N LYS A 560 25.06 7.28 -29.80
CA LYS A 560 23.82 8.04 -29.58
C LYS A 560 23.68 8.55 -28.15
N GLY A 561 24.64 8.26 -27.28
CA GLY A 561 24.67 8.65 -25.87
C GLY A 561 25.56 9.83 -25.57
N SER A 562 25.43 10.40 -24.40
CA SER A 562 26.25 11.52 -23.91
C SER A 562 27.14 11.09 -22.74
N LEU A 563 28.37 11.62 -22.71
CA LEU A 563 29.29 11.47 -21.58
C LEU A 563 29.26 12.74 -20.73
N TYR A 564 29.15 12.60 -19.42
CA TYR A 564 29.27 13.68 -18.45
C TYR A 564 30.53 13.48 -17.64
N ILE A 565 31.32 14.57 -17.43
CA ILE A 565 32.57 14.52 -16.65
C ILE A 565 32.32 15.21 -15.32
N ALA A 566 32.40 14.44 -14.25
CA ALA A 566 32.21 14.96 -12.89
C ALA A 566 33.23 16.02 -12.53
N ASN A 567 32.80 17.13 -11.97
CA ASN A 567 33.58 18.26 -11.52
C ASN A 567 34.48 18.93 -12.63
N ALA A 568 34.04 18.87 -13.90
CA ALA A 568 34.74 19.50 -15.00
C ALA A 568 34.70 21.04 -14.89
N LYS A 569 35.85 21.66 -15.00
CA LYS A 569 36.03 23.10 -14.82
C LYS A 569 35.93 23.89 -16.12
N LYS A 570 35.36 25.09 -16.07
CA LYS A 570 35.29 26.03 -17.20
C LYS A 570 36.52 26.95 -17.33
N ASP A 571 37.60 26.69 -16.61
CA ASP A 571 38.83 27.52 -16.49
C ASP A 571 39.90 27.24 -17.54
N GLY A 572 39.59 26.47 -18.57
CA GLY A 572 40.56 26.06 -19.60
C GLY A 572 41.34 24.80 -19.27
N THR A 573 41.00 24.14 -18.16
CA THR A 573 41.58 22.81 -17.83
C THR A 573 41.25 21.81 -18.94
N VAL A 574 42.29 21.02 -19.31
CA VAL A 574 42.20 20.02 -20.38
C VAL A 574 41.92 18.66 -19.78
N TYR A 575 40.93 17.97 -20.33
CA TYR A 575 40.54 16.62 -19.93
C TYR A 575 40.76 15.63 -21.07
N ASP A 576 41.38 14.48 -20.75
CA ASP A 576 41.49 13.33 -21.67
C ASP A 576 40.29 12.38 -21.45
N VAL A 577 39.37 12.36 -22.42
CA VAL A 577 38.18 11.51 -22.37
C VAL A 577 38.33 10.19 -23.12
N SER A 578 39.43 10.04 -23.89
CA SER A 578 39.65 8.89 -24.80
C SER A 578 39.53 7.55 -24.07
N THR A 579 39.91 7.50 -22.81
CA THR A 579 40.00 6.29 -21.99
C THR A 579 38.70 5.92 -21.29
N ALA A 580 37.64 6.71 -21.39
CA ALA A 580 36.35 6.40 -20.78
C ALA A 580 35.83 5.04 -21.22
N ILE A 581 36.06 4.65 -22.46
CA ILE A 581 35.71 3.34 -23.01
C ILE A 581 36.96 2.68 -23.61
N LYS A 582 37.15 1.39 -23.29
CA LYS A 582 38.17 0.53 -23.90
C LYS A 582 37.50 -0.64 -24.59
N SER A 583 37.77 -0.83 -25.91
CA SER A 583 37.28 -1.96 -26.70
C SER A 583 38.51 -2.68 -27.28
N GLY A 584 38.89 -3.82 -26.70
CA GLY A 584 40.18 -4.50 -26.99
C GLY A 584 41.34 -3.59 -26.65
N THR A 585 42.14 -3.24 -27.65
CA THR A 585 43.28 -2.30 -27.52
C THR A 585 42.93 -0.84 -27.84
N GLU A 586 41.71 -0.57 -28.31
CA GLU A 586 41.28 0.77 -28.77
C GLU A 586 40.59 1.57 -27.65
N ASN A 587 40.87 2.86 -27.62
CA ASN A 587 40.18 3.83 -26.78
C ASN A 587 39.02 4.44 -27.59
N LYS A 588 37.79 4.35 -27.08
CA LYS A 588 36.56 4.80 -27.74
C LYS A 588 35.77 5.85 -26.95
N GLY A 589 36.37 6.53 -26.00
CA GLY A 589 35.73 7.61 -25.27
C GLY A 589 35.28 8.81 -26.11
N ASN A 590 35.86 8.94 -27.34
CA ASN A 590 35.46 9.98 -28.31
C ASN A 590 34.22 9.62 -29.14
N ASP A 591 33.73 8.39 -29.07
CA ASP A 591 32.59 7.92 -29.87
C ASP A 591 31.22 8.40 -29.32
N PHE A 592 31.16 9.06 -28.17
CA PHE A 592 29.95 9.67 -27.66
C PHE A 592 29.46 10.79 -28.56
N ASP A 593 28.12 10.87 -28.74
CA ASP A 593 27.49 11.95 -29.52
C ASP A 593 27.78 13.32 -28.94
N LYS A 594 27.74 13.43 -27.59
CA LYS A 594 27.99 14.69 -26.86
C LYS A 594 28.81 14.44 -25.61
N ILE A 595 29.64 15.42 -25.27
CA ILE A 595 30.46 15.41 -24.03
C ILE A 595 30.15 16.71 -23.26
N TYR A 596 29.78 16.56 -22.00
CA TYR A 596 29.42 17.64 -21.10
C TYR A 596 30.31 17.62 -19.85
N GLY A 597 30.32 18.71 -19.08
CA GLY A 597 30.81 18.74 -17.71
C GLY A 597 29.88 18.10 -16.72
N ASP A 598 29.75 18.64 -15.51
CA ASP A 598 28.85 18.13 -14.49
C ASP A 598 27.39 18.09 -14.95
N SER A 599 27.01 19.01 -15.82
CA SER A 599 25.70 19.14 -16.42
C SER A 599 25.80 19.65 -17.85
N ARG A 600 24.66 19.63 -18.58
CA ARG A 600 24.57 20.22 -19.93
C ARG A 600 24.77 21.73 -19.94
N ARG A 601 24.83 22.37 -18.76
CA ARG A 601 25.26 23.77 -18.62
C ARG A 601 26.68 24.01 -19.14
N THR A 602 27.53 22.98 -19.11
CA THR A 602 28.90 23.04 -19.62
C THR A 602 29.09 22.05 -20.75
N LYS A 603 29.62 22.51 -21.88
CA LYS A 603 29.84 21.74 -23.11
C LYS A 603 31.31 21.62 -23.42
N ALA A 604 31.72 20.43 -23.86
CA ALA A 604 33.09 20.18 -24.30
C ALA A 604 33.39 20.90 -25.62
N VAL A 605 34.60 21.44 -25.70
CA VAL A 605 35.20 21.98 -26.93
C VAL A 605 36.46 21.14 -27.21
N GLU A 606 36.43 20.42 -28.33
CA GLU A 606 37.59 19.60 -28.74
C GLU A 606 38.82 20.47 -28.88
N LYS A 607 39.90 20.06 -28.25
CA LYS A 607 41.17 20.75 -28.32
C LYS A 607 42.09 20.11 -29.35
N ASP A 608 42.03 18.78 -29.49
CA ASP A 608 42.81 18.04 -30.47
C ASP A 608 42.16 16.69 -30.81
N ALA A 609 42.61 16.06 -31.88
CA ALA A 609 42.10 14.76 -32.35
C ALA A 609 42.45 13.57 -31.43
N ASN A 610 43.13 13.79 -30.30
CA ASN A 610 43.57 12.73 -29.39
C ASN A 610 42.56 12.51 -28.22
N GLY A 611 41.41 13.20 -28.25
CA GLY A 611 40.40 13.08 -27.20
C GLY A 611 40.60 14.05 -26.02
N ASN A 612 41.31 15.14 -26.26
CA ASN A 612 41.49 16.20 -25.29
C ASN A 612 40.41 17.28 -25.48
N TYR A 613 39.71 17.62 -24.38
CA TYR A 613 38.65 18.60 -24.39
C TYR A 613 38.83 19.67 -23.31
N THR A 614 38.30 20.85 -23.58
CA THR A 614 38.08 21.90 -22.58
C THR A 614 36.58 22.18 -22.47
N PHE A 615 36.14 22.78 -21.38
CA PHE A 615 34.71 23.03 -21.16
C PHE A 615 34.42 24.53 -21.15
N LYS A 616 33.25 24.90 -21.73
CA LYS A 616 32.73 26.26 -21.72
C LYS A 616 31.23 26.25 -21.36
N SER A 617 30.69 27.42 -21.01
CA SER A 617 29.26 27.59 -20.82
C SER A 617 28.45 27.20 -22.05
N ASN A 618 27.33 26.54 -21.81
CA ASN A 618 26.32 26.14 -22.81
C ASN A 618 24.94 26.72 -22.47
N ILE A 619 24.86 27.60 -21.45
CA ILE A 619 23.60 28.10 -20.92
C ILE A 619 22.73 28.80 -21.98
N ASP A 620 23.34 29.53 -22.90
CA ASP A 620 22.67 30.23 -23.98
C ASP A 620 21.92 29.27 -24.93
N GLU A 621 22.43 28.04 -25.14
CA GLU A 621 21.81 27.05 -26.03
C GLU A 621 20.65 26.34 -25.34
N ILE A 622 20.83 25.93 -24.09
CA ILE A 622 19.88 25.10 -23.36
C ILE A 622 18.75 25.88 -22.70
N SER A 623 18.92 27.18 -22.47
CA SER A 623 17.91 28.06 -21.85
C SER A 623 17.26 29.06 -22.79
N LYS A 624 17.54 29.02 -24.10
CA LYS A 624 17.06 29.99 -25.10
C LYS A 624 15.54 30.18 -25.14
N ASP A 625 14.78 29.10 -24.89
CA ASP A 625 13.32 29.11 -24.94
C ASP A 625 12.70 29.22 -23.51
N SER A 626 13.50 29.37 -22.46
CA SER A 626 13.01 29.49 -21.10
C SER A 626 12.59 30.95 -20.79
N PRO A 627 11.42 31.19 -20.18
CA PRO A 627 10.99 32.52 -19.76
C PRO A 627 11.87 33.15 -18.67
N ILE A 628 12.80 32.41 -18.09
CA ILE A 628 13.76 32.86 -17.06
C ILE A 628 15.22 32.81 -17.54
N SER A 629 15.42 32.92 -18.85
CA SER A 629 16.73 32.77 -19.49
C SER A 629 17.78 33.79 -19.01
N ASN A 630 17.37 35.02 -18.64
CA ASN A 630 18.33 36.01 -18.11
C ASN A 630 18.83 35.65 -16.71
N ILE A 631 17.92 35.14 -15.84
CA ILE A 631 18.29 34.64 -14.51
C ILE A 631 19.24 33.46 -14.61
N LEU A 632 18.98 32.52 -15.56
CA LEU A 632 19.84 31.35 -15.75
C LEU A 632 21.26 31.75 -16.23
N LYS A 633 21.39 32.79 -17.07
CA LYS A 633 22.70 33.35 -17.46
C LYS A 633 23.43 33.99 -16.29
N GLU A 634 22.71 34.77 -15.48
CA GLU A 634 23.30 35.38 -14.27
C GLU A 634 23.76 34.29 -13.28
N ALA A 635 22.98 33.20 -13.09
CA ALA A 635 23.37 32.07 -12.28
C ALA A 635 24.59 31.31 -12.82
N ASP A 636 24.81 31.27 -14.15
CA ASP A 636 26.00 30.69 -14.76
C ASP A 636 27.24 31.56 -14.61
N GLU A 637 27.08 32.89 -14.57
CA GLU A 637 28.20 33.84 -14.39
C GLU A 637 28.60 34.00 -12.91
N ASN A 638 27.60 33.98 -12.01
CA ASN A 638 27.76 34.19 -10.57
C ASN A 638 27.29 32.98 -9.77
N GLU A 639 28.25 32.08 -9.50
CA GLU A 639 27.96 30.81 -8.82
C GLU A 639 27.30 31.01 -7.44
N GLY A 640 26.24 30.25 -7.20
CA GLY A 640 25.44 30.31 -5.97
C GLY A 640 24.45 29.15 -5.87
N LYS A 641 23.53 29.22 -4.92
CA LYS A 641 22.55 28.15 -4.68
C LYS A 641 21.68 27.81 -5.89
N LEU A 642 21.34 28.84 -6.70
CA LEU A 642 20.61 28.61 -7.95
C LEU A 642 21.47 27.87 -8.97
N THR A 643 22.78 28.13 -9.03
CA THR A 643 23.72 27.43 -9.91
C THR A 643 23.73 25.94 -9.61
N ASP A 644 23.78 25.56 -8.33
CA ASP A 644 23.73 24.15 -7.90
C ASP A 644 22.42 23.49 -8.34
N PHE A 645 21.32 24.21 -8.29
CA PHE A 645 20.03 23.71 -8.75
C PHE A 645 19.97 23.64 -10.28
N VAL A 646 20.53 24.60 -11.00
CA VAL A 646 20.66 24.59 -12.48
C VAL A 646 21.51 23.40 -12.93
N ASP A 647 22.61 23.11 -12.25
CA ASP A 647 23.45 21.95 -12.56
C ASP A 647 22.72 20.62 -12.34
N LYS A 648 21.90 20.51 -11.30
CA LYS A 648 21.03 19.37 -11.12
C LYS A 648 19.93 19.28 -12.18
N ALA A 649 19.33 20.41 -12.55
CA ALA A 649 18.28 20.48 -13.56
C ALA A 649 18.79 20.04 -14.93
N PHE A 650 19.95 20.52 -15.34
CA PHE A 650 20.59 20.14 -16.60
C PHE A 650 21.59 18.98 -16.46
N GLY A 651 21.53 18.26 -15.34
CA GLY A 651 22.32 17.05 -15.13
C GLY A 651 21.92 15.89 -16.06
N GLU A 652 22.62 14.77 -15.91
CA GLU A 652 22.43 13.58 -16.73
C GLU A 652 21.01 12.97 -16.67
N GLY A 653 20.26 13.24 -15.60
CA GLY A 653 18.92 12.64 -15.34
C GLY A 653 17.75 13.30 -16.03
N THR A 654 17.94 14.39 -16.77
CA THR A 654 16.83 15.21 -17.30
C THR A 654 17.01 15.57 -18.76
N THR A 655 15.91 15.72 -19.49
CA THR A 655 15.90 16.41 -20.80
C THR A 655 15.90 17.94 -20.58
N ASP A 656 16.26 18.71 -21.61
CA ASP A 656 16.21 20.19 -21.53
C ASP A 656 14.79 20.68 -21.24
N ALA A 657 13.76 20.00 -21.77
CA ALA A 657 12.36 20.32 -21.48
C ALA A 657 12.00 20.07 -19.99
N GLN A 658 12.46 18.97 -19.41
CA GLN A 658 12.25 18.69 -17.97
C GLN A 658 13.06 19.66 -17.10
N ALA A 659 14.30 19.98 -17.47
CA ALA A 659 15.13 20.93 -16.76
C ALA A 659 14.49 22.33 -16.73
N ASN A 660 14.11 22.85 -17.91
CA ASN A 660 13.43 24.14 -18.01
C ASN A 660 12.09 24.11 -17.24
N ASN A 661 11.33 22.99 -17.30
CA ASN A 661 10.13 22.84 -16.51
C ASN A 661 10.39 23.00 -14.99
N ALA A 662 11.41 22.31 -14.49
CA ALA A 662 11.75 22.36 -13.05
C ALA A 662 12.21 23.78 -12.63
N LEU A 663 13.01 24.44 -13.46
CA LEU A 663 13.50 25.79 -13.19
C LEU A 663 12.38 26.84 -13.25
N GLU A 664 11.47 26.72 -14.20
CA GLU A 664 10.29 27.59 -14.33
C GLU A 664 9.31 27.40 -13.17
N HIS A 665 9.08 26.17 -12.72
CA HIS A 665 8.31 25.89 -11.51
C HIS A 665 8.97 26.47 -10.25
N ALA A 666 10.29 26.37 -10.15
CA ALA A 666 11.05 26.95 -9.04
C ALA A 666 10.95 28.50 -9.03
N ALA A 667 11.06 29.12 -10.21
CA ALA A 667 10.93 30.55 -10.36
C ALA A 667 9.50 31.07 -10.15
N ALA A 668 8.49 30.25 -10.35
CA ALA A 668 7.09 30.58 -10.15
C ALA A 668 6.50 29.96 -8.87
N ILE A 669 7.32 29.67 -7.86
CA ILE A 669 6.94 28.87 -6.67
C ILE A 669 5.67 29.37 -5.96
N ALA A 670 5.48 30.70 -5.84
CA ALA A 670 4.32 31.27 -5.18
C ALA A 670 3.03 31.05 -5.97
N GLU A 671 3.07 31.23 -7.27
CA GLU A 671 1.87 31.18 -8.11
C GLU A 671 1.55 29.77 -8.57
N MET A 672 2.55 28.90 -8.71
CA MET A 672 2.32 27.45 -8.86
C MET A 672 1.66 26.85 -7.61
N ALA A 673 1.97 27.40 -6.42
CA ALA A 673 1.29 27.04 -5.17
C ALA A 673 0.02 27.84 -4.91
N GLY A 674 -0.38 28.74 -5.83
CA GLY A 674 -1.65 29.43 -5.80
C GLY A 674 -1.81 30.49 -4.71
N VAL A 675 -0.77 31.26 -4.37
CA VAL A 675 -0.80 32.27 -3.30
C VAL A 675 -1.81 33.38 -3.63
N THR A 676 -1.64 34.02 -4.80
CA THR A 676 -2.49 35.13 -5.23
C THR A 676 -3.94 34.69 -5.45
N HIS A 677 -4.11 33.54 -6.14
CA HIS A 677 -5.44 32.96 -6.37
C HIS A 677 -6.13 32.53 -5.05
N GLY A 678 -5.38 31.93 -4.09
CA GLY A 678 -5.93 31.51 -2.80
C GLY A 678 -6.40 32.71 -1.95
N THR A 679 -5.61 33.79 -1.93
CA THR A 679 -5.97 35.05 -1.25
C THR A 679 -7.24 35.66 -1.86
N TYR A 680 -7.34 35.73 -3.20
CA TYR A 680 -8.53 36.17 -3.91
C TYR A 680 -9.74 35.27 -3.63
N GLY A 681 -9.56 33.96 -3.71
CA GLY A 681 -10.63 32.97 -3.47
C GLY A 681 -11.20 33.06 -2.05
N PHE A 682 -10.35 33.21 -1.04
CA PHE A 682 -10.81 33.40 0.34
C PHE A 682 -11.55 34.74 0.52
N ALA A 683 -11.08 35.83 -0.13
CA ALA A 683 -11.79 37.11 -0.13
C ALA A 683 -13.19 37.00 -0.77
N GLN A 684 -13.33 36.23 -1.86
CA GLN A 684 -14.63 35.95 -2.48
C GLN A 684 -15.56 35.16 -1.54
N ASP A 685 -15.04 34.13 -0.86
CA ASP A 685 -15.85 33.31 0.05
C ASP A 685 -16.29 34.13 1.28
N PHE A 686 -15.38 34.91 1.85
CA PHE A 686 -15.66 35.80 2.98
C PHE A 686 -16.73 36.83 2.63
N SER A 687 -16.52 37.60 1.57
CA SER A 687 -17.48 38.60 1.12
C SER A 687 -18.83 37.98 0.68
N GLY A 688 -18.81 36.79 0.10
CA GLY A 688 -20.00 36.02 -0.25
C GLY A 688 -20.84 35.66 0.98
N MET A 689 -20.18 35.19 2.05
CA MET A 689 -20.87 34.87 3.31
C MET A 689 -21.46 36.09 3.99
N ILE A 690 -20.81 37.22 3.92
CA ILE A 690 -21.37 38.52 4.41
C ILE A 690 -22.64 38.87 3.61
N ALA A 691 -22.59 38.76 2.27
CA ALA A 691 -23.76 39.01 1.42
C ALA A 691 -24.92 38.02 1.66
N ASP A 692 -24.62 36.81 2.02
CA ASP A 692 -25.61 35.78 2.32
C ASP A 692 -26.14 35.85 3.77
N HIS A 693 -25.49 36.66 4.65
CA HIS A 693 -25.94 36.82 6.03
C HIS A 693 -27.34 37.43 6.08
N LYS A 694 -28.24 36.71 6.71
CA LYS A 694 -29.64 37.09 6.97
C LYS A 694 -29.85 37.06 8.48
N GLY A 695 -30.24 38.15 9.03
CA GLY A 695 -30.62 38.30 10.42
C GLY A 695 -31.68 39.39 10.59
N GLU A 696 -32.51 39.28 11.58
CA GLU A 696 -33.42 40.36 12.00
C GLU A 696 -33.02 40.79 13.41
N GLY A 697 -32.85 42.08 13.63
CA GLY A 697 -32.45 42.64 14.92
C GLY A 697 -30.96 42.65 15.17
N SER A 698 -30.54 43.22 16.30
CA SER A 698 -29.15 43.20 16.75
C SER A 698 -28.75 41.81 17.27
N GLY A 699 -27.57 41.37 17.00
CA GLY A 699 -27.17 40.03 17.39
C GLY A 699 -25.71 39.70 17.04
N ILE A 700 -25.30 38.52 17.41
CA ILE A 700 -24.03 37.90 17.02
C ILE A 700 -24.26 36.66 16.15
N TRP A 701 -23.40 36.46 15.21
CA TRP A 701 -23.48 35.30 14.33
C TRP A 701 -22.09 34.68 14.07
N ALA A 702 -22.08 33.42 13.75
CA ALA A 702 -20.86 32.70 13.40
C ALA A 702 -21.15 31.71 12.27
N ASN A 703 -20.19 31.59 11.35
CA ASN A 703 -20.19 30.60 10.31
C ASN A 703 -18.90 29.79 10.40
N TYR A 704 -19.02 28.48 10.34
CA TYR A 704 -17.91 27.57 10.05
C TYR A 704 -17.98 27.17 8.58
N LEU A 705 -16.85 27.15 7.92
CA LEU A 705 -16.75 26.72 6.53
C LEU A 705 -15.62 25.71 6.34
N ARG A 706 -15.85 24.79 5.41
CA ARG A 706 -14.85 23.88 4.87
C ARG A 706 -14.87 23.97 3.35
N GLN A 707 -13.74 24.32 2.79
CA GLN A 707 -13.53 24.49 1.36
C GLN A 707 -12.64 23.37 0.83
N ASP A 708 -13.02 22.82 -0.33
CA ASP A 708 -12.21 21.93 -1.15
C ASP A 708 -12.34 22.41 -2.60
N LYS A 709 -11.26 22.98 -3.13
CA LYS A 709 -11.21 23.55 -4.47
C LYS A 709 -10.09 22.92 -5.27
N LYS A 710 -10.38 22.56 -6.50
CA LYS A 710 -9.41 22.06 -7.48
C LYS A 710 -9.16 23.14 -8.53
N VAL A 711 -7.91 23.35 -8.84
CA VAL A 711 -7.44 24.17 -9.95
C VAL A 711 -6.72 23.23 -10.92
N ASP A 712 -7.14 23.26 -12.20
CA ASP A 712 -6.56 22.39 -13.25
C ASP A 712 -6.64 23.12 -14.59
N GLY A 713 -5.67 23.98 -14.85
CA GLY A 713 -5.62 24.70 -16.12
C GLY A 713 -5.15 26.15 -16.09
N PHE A 714 -5.07 26.80 -14.91
CA PHE A 714 -4.54 28.16 -14.81
C PHE A 714 -3.14 28.25 -15.40
N GLN A 715 -2.91 29.27 -16.24
CA GLN A 715 -1.60 29.50 -16.82
C GLN A 715 -0.69 30.17 -15.80
N VAL A 716 0.50 29.65 -15.61
CA VAL A 716 1.58 30.24 -14.81
C VAL A 716 2.87 30.07 -15.58
N ALA A 717 3.54 31.16 -15.92
CA ALA A 717 4.78 31.16 -16.72
C ALA A 717 4.67 30.37 -18.05
N GLY A 718 3.49 30.39 -18.70
CA GLY A 718 3.22 29.63 -19.92
C GLY A 718 2.90 28.15 -19.72
N ARG A 719 2.74 27.70 -18.49
CA ARG A 719 2.39 26.32 -18.12
C ARG A 719 1.04 26.25 -17.42
N LYS A 720 0.43 25.07 -17.44
CA LYS A 720 -0.82 24.81 -16.71
C LYS A 720 -0.51 24.38 -15.29
N ALA A 721 -0.87 25.21 -14.31
CA ALA A 721 -0.82 24.85 -12.92
C ALA A 721 -1.96 23.91 -12.55
N LYS A 722 -1.65 22.95 -11.67
CA LYS A 722 -2.62 21.99 -11.14
C LYS A 722 -2.40 21.79 -9.65
N TYR A 723 -3.39 22.21 -8.85
CA TYR A 723 -3.30 22.09 -7.39
C TYR A 723 -4.68 21.99 -6.73
N ASP A 724 -4.71 21.40 -5.54
CA ASP A 724 -5.87 21.39 -4.65
C ASP A 724 -5.69 22.47 -3.58
N VAL A 725 -6.76 23.24 -3.31
CA VAL A 725 -6.84 24.20 -2.22
C VAL A 725 -7.84 23.70 -1.20
N LYS A 726 -7.42 23.54 0.04
CA LYS A 726 -8.29 23.14 1.15
C LYS A 726 -8.12 24.11 2.31
N TYR A 727 -9.20 24.58 2.87
CA TYR A 727 -9.15 25.32 4.13
C TYR A 727 -10.39 25.09 4.98
N ASN A 728 -10.19 25.24 6.29
CA ASN A 728 -11.25 25.23 7.26
C ASN A 728 -11.17 26.52 8.07
N GLY A 729 -12.30 27.15 8.28
CA GLY A 729 -12.29 28.42 8.97
C GLY A 729 -13.61 28.76 9.63
N PHE A 730 -13.60 29.83 10.33
CA PHE A 730 -14.80 30.42 10.91
C PHE A 730 -14.84 31.93 10.68
N LEU A 731 -16.06 32.43 10.57
CA LEU A 731 -16.39 33.83 10.56
C LEU A 731 -17.22 34.11 11.80
N ILE A 732 -16.97 35.22 12.45
CA ILE A 732 -17.76 35.70 13.58
C ILE A 732 -18.11 37.16 13.29
N GLY A 733 -19.40 37.51 13.39
CA GLY A 733 -19.86 38.87 13.16
C GLY A 733 -20.89 39.33 14.20
N SER A 734 -21.14 40.62 14.19
CA SER A 734 -22.16 41.24 15.02
C SER A 734 -22.91 42.30 14.24
N ASP A 735 -24.23 42.21 14.30
CA ASP A 735 -25.16 43.27 13.86
C ASP A 735 -25.23 44.32 14.99
N LEU A 736 -24.49 45.41 14.82
CA LEU A 736 -24.30 46.44 15.84
C LEU A 736 -25.47 47.43 15.91
N ILE A 737 -26.00 47.77 14.75
CA ILE A 737 -27.13 48.69 14.57
C ILE A 737 -28.12 48.01 13.65
N SER A 738 -29.35 47.86 14.08
CA SER A 738 -30.43 47.26 13.29
C SER A 738 -31.73 48.01 13.54
N ASP A 739 -32.37 48.43 12.46
CA ASP A 739 -33.75 48.97 12.43
C ASP A 739 -34.60 48.21 11.42
N GLU A 740 -35.86 48.63 11.23
CA GLU A 740 -36.80 47.97 10.34
C GLU A 740 -36.33 47.88 8.86
N ASN A 741 -35.47 48.77 8.43
CA ASN A 741 -35.05 48.89 7.02
C ASN A 741 -33.53 48.81 6.83
N SER A 742 -32.76 48.84 7.90
CA SER A 742 -31.31 48.80 7.76
C SER A 742 -30.59 48.03 8.89
N ARG A 743 -29.42 47.58 8.57
CA ARG A 743 -28.52 46.83 9.47
C ARG A 743 -27.08 47.18 9.15
N THR A 744 -26.30 47.50 10.15
CA THR A 744 -24.84 47.69 10.04
C THR A 744 -24.13 46.76 11.00
N GLY A 745 -23.11 46.07 10.55
CA GLY A 745 -22.34 45.16 11.36
C GLY A 745 -20.88 45.09 10.96
N ILE A 746 -20.16 44.28 11.75
CA ILE A 746 -18.75 43.94 11.51
C ILE A 746 -18.59 42.42 11.53
N ALA A 747 -17.61 41.93 10.79
CA ALA A 747 -17.25 40.53 10.80
C ALA A 747 -15.73 40.32 10.78
N PHE A 748 -15.30 39.24 11.40
CA PHE A 748 -13.93 38.76 11.38
C PHE A 748 -13.87 37.31 10.89
N ALA A 749 -12.83 36.99 10.14
CA ALA A 749 -12.57 35.63 9.65
C ALA A 749 -11.19 35.16 10.03
N TYR A 750 -11.11 33.84 10.31
CA TYR A 750 -9.88 33.13 10.41
C TYR A 750 -10.02 31.76 9.70
N ALA A 751 -9.01 31.35 8.94
CA ALA A 751 -8.97 30.01 8.38
C ALA A 751 -7.53 29.48 8.29
N ASP A 752 -7.38 28.19 8.52
CA ASP A 752 -6.18 27.43 8.21
C ASP A 752 -6.39 26.68 6.90
N GLY A 753 -5.41 26.77 6.01
CA GLY A 753 -5.48 26.19 4.69
C GLY A 753 -4.19 25.50 4.25
N SER A 754 -4.34 24.67 3.25
CA SER A 754 -3.22 24.07 2.53
C SER A 754 -3.51 24.02 1.04
N HIS A 755 -2.51 24.34 0.24
CA HIS A 755 -2.54 24.12 -1.20
C HIS A 755 -1.52 23.03 -1.52
N THR A 756 -1.90 22.07 -2.36
CA THR A 756 -1.04 20.94 -2.72
C THR A 756 -0.98 20.80 -4.22
N GLU A 757 0.20 20.87 -4.80
CA GLU A 757 0.44 20.65 -6.22
C GLU A 757 0.13 19.21 -6.65
N LYS A 758 -0.30 19.03 -7.91
CA LYS A 758 -0.74 17.75 -8.49
C LYS A 758 -0.10 17.41 -9.84
N ASP A 759 0.80 18.21 -10.34
CA ASP A 759 1.43 18.07 -11.66
C ASP A 759 2.78 17.31 -11.63
N GLY A 760 3.00 16.50 -10.60
CA GLY A 760 4.20 15.66 -10.47
C GLY A 760 5.33 16.33 -9.66
N VAL A 761 5.11 17.54 -9.18
CA VAL A 761 6.00 18.26 -8.27
C VAL A 761 5.50 18.07 -6.83
N ILE A 762 6.41 17.77 -5.91
CA ILE A 762 6.07 17.75 -4.49
C ILE A 762 6.12 19.19 -3.99
N GLY A 763 4.96 19.84 -4.00
CA GLY A 763 4.81 21.24 -3.56
C GLY A 763 3.61 21.44 -2.68
N LYS A 764 3.76 22.29 -1.67
CA LYS A 764 2.68 22.70 -0.78
C LYS A 764 2.84 24.16 -0.37
N ASN A 765 1.70 24.77 -0.04
CA ASN A 765 1.62 26.05 0.63
C ASN A 765 0.72 25.89 1.85
N ASP A 766 1.29 26.06 3.04
CA ASP A 766 0.53 26.10 4.29
C ASP A 766 0.13 27.57 4.53
N THR A 767 -1.18 27.84 4.54
CA THR A 767 -1.71 29.22 4.52
C THR A 767 -2.59 29.48 5.74
N LYS A 768 -2.45 30.66 6.32
CA LYS A 768 -3.39 31.21 7.33
C LYS A 768 -4.04 32.47 6.79
N TYR A 769 -5.37 32.50 6.86
CA TYR A 769 -6.15 33.65 6.42
C TYR A 769 -6.74 34.39 7.60
N TYR A 770 -6.69 35.70 7.53
CA TYR A 770 -7.29 36.63 8.49
C TYR A 770 -8.12 37.66 7.74
N GLY A 771 -9.35 37.90 8.19
CA GLY A 771 -10.25 38.84 7.53
C GLY A 771 -10.95 39.78 8.49
N GLY A 772 -11.25 40.97 8.01
CA GLY A 772 -12.09 41.92 8.67
C GLY A 772 -13.02 42.60 7.66
N ASP A 773 -14.27 42.86 8.05
CA ASP A 773 -15.29 43.41 7.17
C ASP A 773 -16.24 44.31 7.96
N VAL A 774 -16.72 45.37 7.30
CA VAL A 774 -17.82 46.23 7.74
C VAL A 774 -18.92 46.18 6.68
N TYR A 775 -20.10 45.78 7.07
CA TYR A 775 -21.23 45.68 6.15
C TYR A 775 -22.41 46.57 6.55
N HIS A 776 -23.17 46.98 5.53
CA HIS A 776 -24.40 47.70 5.67
C HIS A 776 -25.46 47.16 4.72
N HIS A 777 -26.51 46.60 5.28
CA HIS A 777 -27.68 46.10 4.53
C HIS A 777 -28.85 47.07 4.75
N PHE A 778 -29.51 47.50 3.68
CA PHE A 778 -30.67 48.41 3.79
C PHE A 778 -31.72 48.11 2.70
N THR A 779 -32.96 48.43 3.00
CA THR A 779 -34.08 48.25 2.07
C THR A 779 -34.59 49.59 1.58
N ALA A 780 -34.64 49.77 0.27
CA ALA A 780 -35.18 50.98 -0.36
C ALA A 780 -36.04 50.61 -1.59
N GLY A 781 -37.29 51.10 -1.63
CA GLY A 781 -38.17 50.81 -2.76
C GLY A 781 -38.53 49.35 -2.95
N GLY A 782 -38.50 48.54 -1.88
CA GLY A 782 -38.79 47.13 -1.92
C GLY A 782 -37.63 46.26 -2.51
N ILE A 783 -36.46 46.82 -2.60
CA ILE A 783 -35.20 46.14 -2.98
C ILE A 783 -34.27 46.21 -1.78
N GLN A 784 -33.69 45.10 -1.40
CA GLN A 784 -32.66 45.01 -0.37
C GLN A 784 -31.28 45.24 -1.02
N TYR A 785 -30.52 46.11 -0.48
CA TYR A 785 -29.14 46.41 -0.87
C TYR A 785 -28.21 45.93 0.24
N LYS A 786 -27.19 45.18 -0.12
CA LYS A 786 -26.16 44.66 0.77
C LYS A 786 -24.82 45.18 0.32
N ALA A 787 -24.26 46.12 1.07
CA ALA A 787 -22.96 46.71 0.80
C ALA A 787 -21.96 46.29 1.88
N ASP A 788 -20.74 46.02 1.46
CA ASP A 788 -19.64 45.62 2.34
C ASP A 788 -18.30 46.16 1.88
N ILE A 789 -17.38 46.33 2.81
CA ILE A 789 -15.99 46.70 2.59
C ILE A 789 -15.12 45.94 3.56
N GLY A 790 -14.13 45.25 3.04
CA GLY A 790 -13.30 44.38 3.87
C GLY A 790 -11.89 44.20 3.37
N PHE A 791 -11.14 43.47 4.17
CA PHE A 791 -9.75 43.21 3.96
C PHE A 791 -9.42 41.79 4.40
N ILE A 792 -8.58 41.08 3.60
CA ILE A 792 -8.00 39.78 3.90
C ILE A 792 -6.48 39.93 3.91
N LYS A 793 -5.87 39.26 4.86
CA LYS A 793 -4.44 38.95 4.88
C LYS A 793 -4.25 37.41 4.83
N SER A 794 -3.36 36.92 4.00
CA SER A 794 -2.88 35.57 4.02
C SER A 794 -1.39 35.51 4.40
N ASP A 795 -1.02 34.60 5.29
CA ASP A 795 0.37 34.25 5.58
C ASP A 795 0.64 32.88 4.96
N ASN A 796 1.60 32.79 4.03
CA ASN A 796 1.85 31.62 3.20
C ASN A 796 3.28 31.13 3.43
N ASP A 797 3.41 29.82 3.78
CA ASP A 797 4.68 29.14 3.89
C ASP A 797 4.79 28.11 2.75
N LEU A 798 5.70 28.40 1.82
CA LEU A 798 5.91 27.67 0.57
C LEU A 798 7.01 26.63 0.74
N GLU A 799 6.74 25.43 0.28
CA GLU A 799 7.74 24.38 0.19
C GLU A 799 7.51 23.57 -1.10
N GLN A 800 8.55 23.46 -1.92
CA GLN A 800 8.52 22.71 -3.17
C GLN A 800 9.78 21.86 -3.27
N THR A 801 9.66 20.57 -3.57
CA THR A 801 10.82 19.68 -3.75
C THR A 801 10.90 19.25 -5.21
N GLN A 802 11.98 19.60 -5.86
CA GLN A 802 12.28 19.24 -7.24
C GLN A 802 13.73 18.78 -7.35
N LEU A 803 13.94 17.70 -8.12
CA LEU A 803 15.28 17.16 -8.39
C LEU A 803 16.09 16.93 -7.09
N GLY A 804 15.41 16.49 -6.03
CA GLY A 804 16.02 16.28 -4.72
C GLY A 804 16.43 17.56 -3.96
N THR A 805 16.00 18.74 -4.45
CA THR A 805 16.24 20.02 -3.78
C THR A 805 14.92 20.58 -3.26
N THR A 806 14.89 20.90 -1.98
CA THR A 806 13.73 21.55 -1.36
C THR A 806 13.91 23.06 -1.39
N ILE A 807 12.99 23.73 -2.11
CA ILE A 807 12.91 25.18 -2.25
C ILE A 807 11.86 25.69 -1.29
N LYS A 808 12.18 26.78 -0.56
CA LYS A 808 11.29 27.36 0.45
C LYS A 808 11.14 28.86 0.24
N GLY A 809 9.95 29.35 0.56
CA GLY A 809 9.65 30.78 0.57
C GLY A 809 8.58 31.07 1.61
N SER A 810 8.49 32.32 2.06
CA SER A 810 7.42 32.78 2.93
C SER A 810 6.94 34.12 2.44
N VAL A 811 5.64 34.26 2.17
CA VAL A 811 5.07 35.44 1.54
C VAL A 811 3.69 35.76 2.09
N ASN A 812 3.39 37.07 2.22
CA ASN A 812 2.10 37.55 2.62
C ASN A 812 1.27 37.96 1.40
N GLY A 813 0.01 37.51 1.36
CA GLY A 813 -0.98 38.00 0.41
C GLY A 813 -1.97 38.96 1.12
N ASN A 814 -2.45 39.96 0.41
CA ASN A 814 -3.45 40.90 0.90
C ASN A 814 -4.54 41.07 -0.15
N ALA A 815 -5.80 41.14 0.29
CA ALA A 815 -6.92 41.47 -0.58
C ALA A 815 -7.79 42.55 0.10
N PHE A 816 -7.95 43.67 -0.56
CA PHE A 816 -8.98 44.65 -0.24
C PHE A 816 -10.17 44.41 -1.16
N PHE A 817 -11.38 44.45 -0.62
CA PHE A 817 -12.58 44.33 -1.41
C PHE A 817 -13.67 45.29 -0.96
N ALA A 818 -14.55 45.65 -1.89
CA ALA A 818 -15.78 46.40 -1.63
C ALA A 818 -16.86 45.97 -2.60
N GLY A 819 -18.07 45.85 -2.14
CA GLY A 819 -19.17 45.37 -2.99
C GLY A 819 -20.54 45.89 -2.61
N ILE A 820 -21.45 45.76 -3.56
CA ILE A 820 -22.87 45.98 -3.35
C ILE A 820 -23.64 44.87 -4.11
N ARG A 821 -24.70 44.34 -3.50
CA ARG A 821 -25.64 43.39 -4.09
C ARG A 821 -27.06 43.89 -3.86
N ALA A 822 -27.85 43.92 -4.91
CA ALA A 822 -29.27 44.24 -4.87
C ALA A 822 -30.08 42.96 -4.99
N GLU A 823 -31.06 42.77 -4.14
CA GLU A 823 -31.96 41.61 -4.07
C GLU A 823 -33.42 42.04 -4.00
N LYS A 824 -34.30 41.33 -4.68
CA LYS A 824 -35.73 41.57 -4.61
C LYS A 824 -36.46 40.29 -4.27
N GLU A 825 -37.01 40.19 -3.10
CA GLU A 825 -37.86 39.08 -2.73
C GLU A 825 -39.21 39.17 -3.42
N ILE A 826 -39.62 38.08 -4.05
CA ILE A 826 -40.94 37.86 -4.67
C ILE A 826 -41.63 36.76 -3.90
N ALA A 827 -42.58 37.10 -3.07
CA ALA A 827 -43.32 36.14 -2.25
C ALA A 827 -44.28 35.31 -3.09
N LEU A 828 -44.28 33.98 -2.88
CA LEU A 828 -45.11 32.96 -3.54
C LEU A 828 -45.79 32.08 -2.49
N GLY A 829 -46.57 32.71 -1.58
CA GLY A 829 -47.17 32.04 -0.42
C GLY A 829 -46.12 31.69 0.64
N ALA A 830 -45.96 30.40 0.96
CA ALA A 830 -44.90 29.92 1.86
C ALA A 830 -43.53 29.86 1.21
N SER A 831 -43.42 30.12 -0.09
CA SER A 831 -42.16 30.16 -0.85
C SER A 831 -41.82 31.59 -1.25
N SER A 832 -40.54 31.83 -1.54
CA SER A 832 -40.08 33.07 -2.17
C SER A 832 -39.02 32.79 -3.23
N LEU A 833 -38.96 33.65 -4.22
CA LEU A 833 -37.91 33.73 -5.21
C LEU A 833 -37.18 35.07 -5.05
N THR A 834 -35.88 35.06 -4.90
CA THR A 834 -35.08 36.26 -4.70
C THR A 834 -34.02 36.37 -5.81
N PRO A 835 -34.37 36.99 -6.98
CA PRO A 835 -33.35 37.35 -7.94
C PRO A 835 -32.41 38.40 -7.35
N TYR A 836 -31.13 38.28 -7.70
CA TYR A 836 -30.10 39.26 -7.27
C TYR A 836 -29.13 39.60 -8.40
N ALA A 837 -28.54 40.75 -8.28
CA ALA A 837 -27.38 41.18 -9.06
C ALA A 837 -26.46 42.02 -8.16
N GLY A 838 -25.15 41.87 -8.35
CA GLY A 838 -24.18 42.61 -7.54
C GLY A 838 -22.99 43.08 -8.37
N LEU A 839 -22.23 43.98 -7.80
CA LEU A 839 -20.93 44.39 -8.30
C LEU A 839 -19.94 44.41 -7.17
N ARG A 840 -18.79 43.73 -7.33
CA ARG A 840 -17.74 43.68 -6.33
C ARG A 840 -16.38 43.97 -6.96
N TYR A 841 -15.60 44.75 -6.27
CA TYR A 841 -14.21 45.07 -6.60
C TYR A 841 -13.27 44.37 -5.64
N TYR A 842 -12.18 43.84 -6.17
CA TYR A 842 -11.08 43.24 -5.41
C TYR A 842 -9.77 43.85 -5.87
N ARG A 843 -8.93 44.25 -4.94
CA ARG A 843 -7.52 44.55 -5.20
C ARG A 843 -6.65 43.56 -4.45
N ILE A 844 -5.89 42.77 -5.19
CA ILE A 844 -5.03 41.76 -4.65
C ILE A 844 -3.58 42.24 -4.72
N HIS A 845 -2.84 41.99 -3.68
CA HIS A 845 -1.42 42.31 -3.59
C HIS A 845 -0.70 41.11 -2.94
N THR A 846 0.27 40.51 -3.61
CA THR A 846 1.22 39.55 -3.06
C THR A 846 2.51 40.28 -2.74
N GLY A 847 3.01 40.12 -1.52
CA GLY A 847 4.20 40.82 -1.03
C GLY A 847 5.49 40.28 -1.69
N ASP A 848 6.51 41.09 -1.70
CA ASP A 848 7.82 40.69 -2.18
C ASP A 848 8.46 39.67 -1.19
N PHE A 849 9.16 38.70 -1.71
CA PHE A 849 9.94 37.76 -0.91
C PHE A 849 11.19 37.28 -1.65
N THR A 850 12.09 36.59 -0.93
CA THR A 850 13.24 35.93 -1.53
C THR A 850 13.18 34.44 -1.14
N ASP A 851 13.29 33.58 -2.13
CA ASP A 851 13.26 32.14 -1.92
C ASP A 851 14.62 31.60 -1.42
N SER A 852 14.64 30.30 -1.11
CA SER A 852 15.85 29.65 -0.59
C SER A 852 16.97 29.48 -1.64
N LEU A 853 16.67 29.63 -2.94
CA LEU A 853 17.67 29.66 -4.03
C LEU A 853 18.28 31.05 -4.21
N GLY A 854 17.69 32.08 -3.59
CA GLY A 854 18.17 33.47 -3.64
C GLY A 854 17.48 34.30 -4.72
N MET A 855 16.45 33.79 -5.37
CA MET A 855 15.62 34.57 -6.33
C MET A 855 14.67 35.48 -5.55
N LYS A 856 14.62 36.75 -5.93
CA LYS A 856 13.67 37.74 -5.42
C LYS A 856 12.44 37.77 -6.31
N HIS A 857 11.27 37.69 -5.68
CA HIS A 857 9.95 37.66 -6.30
C HIS A 857 9.19 38.94 -6.04
N GLU A 858 8.65 39.57 -7.08
CA GLU A 858 7.86 40.81 -7.02
C GLU A 858 6.62 40.64 -7.90
N THR A 859 5.42 40.70 -7.30
CA THR A 859 4.15 40.50 -8.01
C THR A 859 3.42 41.81 -8.23
N GLU A 860 2.93 42.03 -9.43
CA GLU A 860 2.10 43.22 -9.73
C GLU A 860 0.73 43.09 -9.03
N ASN A 861 0.16 44.26 -8.62
CA ASN A 861 -1.18 44.26 -8.05
C ASN A 861 -2.23 43.93 -9.12
N ALA A 862 -3.23 43.13 -8.74
CA ALA A 862 -4.36 42.80 -9.59
C ALA A 862 -5.65 43.47 -9.11
N ASN A 863 -6.43 44.00 -10.06
CA ASN A 863 -7.73 44.64 -9.81
C ASN A 863 -8.80 43.84 -10.54
N LEU A 864 -9.63 43.11 -9.80
CA LEU A 864 -10.71 42.32 -10.35
C LEU A 864 -12.08 42.90 -10.01
N TRP A 865 -12.99 42.73 -10.93
CA TRP A 865 -14.40 43.05 -10.74
C TRP A 865 -15.22 41.77 -10.92
N ASN A 866 -16.12 41.51 -9.99
CA ASN A 866 -17.08 40.43 -10.07
C ASN A 866 -18.51 40.99 -10.20
N LEU A 867 -19.25 40.42 -11.15
CA LEU A 867 -20.67 40.67 -11.33
C LEU A 867 -21.45 39.36 -11.03
N PRO A 868 -21.78 39.08 -9.76
CA PRO A 868 -22.63 37.95 -9.41
C PRO A 868 -24.08 38.25 -9.78
N VAL A 869 -24.72 37.32 -10.51
CA VAL A 869 -26.15 37.34 -10.81
C VAL A 869 -26.73 35.93 -10.50
N GLY A 870 -27.95 35.91 -10.00
CA GLY A 870 -28.55 34.63 -9.68
C GLY A 870 -29.97 34.74 -9.13
N VAL A 871 -30.49 33.61 -8.69
CA VAL A 871 -31.80 33.54 -8.06
C VAL A 871 -31.73 32.52 -6.91
N GLU A 872 -32.24 32.92 -5.76
CA GLU A 872 -32.42 32.05 -4.61
C GLU A 872 -33.91 31.69 -4.47
N PHE A 873 -34.18 30.41 -4.22
CA PHE A 873 -35.51 29.90 -3.85
C PHE A 873 -35.49 29.51 -2.38
N ARG A 874 -36.55 29.89 -1.66
CA ARG A 874 -36.82 29.55 -0.25
C ARG A 874 -38.22 29.01 -0.09
N HIS A 875 -38.39 28.06 0.84
CA HIS A 875 -39.69 27.55 1.21
C HIS A 875 -39.79 27.42 2.74
N GLU A 876 -40.67 28.24 3.35
CA GLU A 876 -40.82 28.26 4.80
C GLU A 876 -41.82 27.22 5.29
N VAL A 877 -41.41 26.40 6.26
CA VAL A 877 -42.23 25.42 6.96
C VAL A 877 -42.24 25.76 8.45
N LYS A 878 -43.39 26.18 8.96
CA LYS A 878 -43.55 26.56 10.38
C LYS A 878 -43.84 25.30 11.21
N ASN A 879 -43.09 25.13 12.31
CA ASN A 879 -43.25 24.04 13.25
C ASN A 879 -43.09 24.61 14.69
N GLY A 880 -44.24 24.92 15.32
CA GLY A 880 -44.27 25.53 16.63
C GLY A 880 -43.64 26.94 16.61
N SER A 881 -42.62 27.17 17.45
CA SER A 881 -41.90 28.42 17.51
C SER A 881 -40.73 28.50 16.53
N TRP A 882 -40.49 27.46 15.75
CA TRP A 882 -39.42 27.37 14.77
C TRP A 882 -39.96 27.45 13.34
N SER A 883 -39.25 28.14 12.49
CA SER A 883 -39.40 28.14 11.03
C SER A 883 -38.24 27.37 10.41
N LEU A 884 -38.53 26.38 9.59
CA LEU A 884 -37.53 25.58 8.84
C LEU A 884 -37.61 26.02 7.37
N THR A 885 -36.52 26.47 6.81
CA THR A 885 -36.46 27.01 5.46
C THR A 885 -35.40 26.28 4.62
N PRO A 886 -35.76 25.29 3.78
CA PRO A 886 -34.89 24.86 2.69
C PRO A 886 -34.57 26.00 1.74
N VAL A 887 -33.34 26.05 1.30
CA VAL A 887 -32.79 27.09 0.42
C VAL A 887 -32.09 26.41 -0.78
N ALA A 888 -32.38 26.89 -1.97
CA ALA A 888 -31.71 26.53 -3.21
C ALA A 888 -31.35 27.77 -3.99
N GLU A 889 -30.12 27.83 -4.51
CA GLU A 889 -29.66 29.01 -5.28
C GLU A 889 -28.92 28.51 -6.52
N ILE A 890 -29.14 29.19 -7.63
CA ILE A 890 -28.30 29.07 -8.83
C ILE A 890 -27.86 30.47 -9.25
N GLY A 891 -26.62 30.56 -9.69
CA GLY A 891 -26.07 31.87 -10.11
C GLY A 891 -24.86 31.69 -11.02
N TYR A 892 -24.40 32.84 -11.49
CA TYR A 892 -23.17 32.93 -12.27
C TYR A 892 -22.41 34.19 -11.83
N ASN A 893 -21.11 34.04 -11.64
CA ASN A 893 -20.23 35.14 -11.30
C ASN A 893 -19.36 35.48 -12.52
N PHE A 894 -19.56 36.63 -13.12
CA PHE A 894 -18.72 37.13 -14.20
C PHE A 894 -17.48 37.81 -13.61
N ALA A 895 -16.30 37.31 -13.91
CA ALA A 895 -15.03 37.93 -13.55
C ALA A 895 -14.52 38.83 -14.71
N MET A 896 -14.12 40.04 -14.36
CA MET A 896 -13.65 41.06 -15.28
C MET A 896 -12.44 41.80 -14.65
N GLY A 897 -11.69 42.56 -15.44
CA GLY A 897 -10.48 43.26 -15.01
C GLY A 897 -9.24 42.39 -15.17
N ASP A 898 -8.30 42.52 -14.25
CA ASP A 898 -7.01 41.82 -14.29
C ASP A 898 -7.18 40.34 -13.89
N LYS A 899 -7.73 39.50 -14.79
CA LYS A 899 -7.87 38.03 -14.56
C LYS A 899 -6.53 37.31 -14.59
N ASP A 900 -5.54 37.92 -15.15
CA ASP A 900 -4.13 37.57 -15.17
C ASP A 900 -3.29 38.76 -14.68
N THR A 901 -2.14 38.51 -14.10
CA THR A 901 -1.18 39.53 -13.69
C THR A 901 0.25 39.03 -13.92
N LYS A 902 1.25 39.74 -13.43
CA LYS A 902 2.65 39.42 -13.68
C LYS A 902 3.44 39.29 -12.40
N GLU A 903 4.40 38.39 -12.45
CA GLU A 903 5.46 38.28 -11.47
C GLU A 903 6.80 38.53 -12.15
N THR A 904 7.63 39.35 -11.50
CA THR A 904 9.03 39.56 -11.87
C THR A 904 9.92 38.84 -10.88
N VAL A 905 10.74 37.97 -11.39
CA VAL A 905 11.74 37.25 -10.61
C VAL A 905 13.11 37.80 -10.97
N SER A 906 13.96 38.06 -9.98
CA SER A 906 15.28 38.64 -10.20
C SER A 906 16.38 37.92 -9.39
N LEU A 907 17.58 37.91 -9.96
CA LEU A 907 18.81 37.42 -9.35
C LEU A 907 19.95 38.36 -9.73
N GLY A 908 20.62 38.96 -8.75
CA GLY A 908 21.68 39.93 -9.03
C GLY A 908 21.16 41.11 -9.87
N ASN A 909 21.71 41.27 -11.08
CA ASN A 909 21.30 42.30 -12.02
C ASN A 909 20.32 41.82 -13.10
N ALA A 910 20.03 40.54 -13.16
CA ALA A 910 19.13 39.96 -14.12
C ALA A 910 17.71 39.84 -13.57
N ALA A 911 16.74 40.02 -14.44
CA ALA A 911 15.32 39.84 -14.13
C ALA A 911 14.57 39.26 -15.33
N ASP A 912 13.60 38.43 -15.05
CA ASP A 912 12.63 37.92 -16.00
C ASP A 912 11.21 38.11 -15.47
N THR A 913 10.24 38.32 -16.36
CA THR A 913 8.86 38.54 -16.01
C THR A 913 7.94 37.59 -16.75
N PHE A 914 7.03 36.95 -16.04
CA PHE A 914 6.02 36.07 -16.61
C PHE A 914 4.62 36.44 -16.11
N SER A 915 3.58 36.02 -16.86
CA SER A 915 2.17 36.17 -16.49
C SER A 915 1.62 34.91 -15.84
N PHE A 916 0.58 35.13 -14.99
CA PHE A 916 -0.18 34.02 -14.41
C PHE A 916 -1.65 34.39 -14.19
N ASP A 917 -2.53 33.37 -14.23
CA ASP A 917 -3.97 33.50 -14.04
C ASP A 917 -4.33 33.62 -12.56
N ILE A 918 -5.28 34.48 -12.23
CA ILE A 918 -5.75 34.73 -10.85
C ILE A 918 -7.21 34.28 -10.70
N GLY A 919 -8.05 34.56 -11.69
CA GLY A 919 -9.48 34.38 -11.55
C GLY A 919 -10.22 34.14 -12.85
N GLU A 920 -11.37 33.55 -12.74
CA GLU A 920 -12.26 33.26 -13.86
C GLU A 920 -13.73 33.42 -13.52
N SER A 921 -14.58 33.44 -14.54
CA SER A 921 -16.02 33.39 -14.34
C SER A 921 -16.48 31.99 -13.97
N ALA A 922 -17.45 31.87 -13.06
CA ALA A 922 -17.89 30.58 -12.56
C ALA A 922 -19.41 30.49 -12.36
N PHE A 923 -19.97 29.32 -12.66
CA PHE A 923 -21.31 28.91 -12.25
C PHE A 923 -21.33 28.64 -10.76
N LEU A 924 -22.45 28.94 -10.10
CA LEU A 924 -22.70 28.70 -8.69
C LEU A 924 -24.02 27.97 -8.49
N ALA A 925 -23.99 26.95 -7.61
CA ALA A 925 -25.20 26.31 -7.08
C ALA A 925 -25.06 26.14 -5.56
N ARG A 926 -26.12 26.39 -4.80
CA ARG A 926 -26.15 26.22 -3.34
C ARG A 926 -27.42 25.50 -2.92
N LEU A 927 -27.28 24.57 -2.00
CA LEU A 927 -28.39 23.91 -1.31
C LEU A 927 -28.15 24.01 0.19
N GLY A 928 -29.16 24.36 0.94
CA GLY A 928 -29.05 24.52 2.38
C GLY A 928 -30.40 24.39 3.09
N VAL A 929 -30.31 24.43 4.40
CA VAL A 929 -31.47 24.52 5.29
C VAL A 929 -31.17 25.50 6.40
N GLU A 930 -32.13 26.33 6.72
CA GLU A 930 -32.07 27.26 7.84
C GLU A 930 -33.24 26.95 8.79
N ALA A 931 -33.00 27.08 10.08
CA ALA A 931 -33.98 26.96 11.14
C ALA A 931 -33.88 28.19 12.04
N GLU A 932 -34.98 28.88 12.23
CA GLU A 932 -35.00 30.08 13.03
C GLU A 932 -36.19 30.16 13.97
N ASN A 933 -36.01 30.89 15.06
CA ASN A 933 -37.04 31.34 15.98
C ASN A 933 -36.75 32.79 16.37
N SER A 934 -37.48 33.33 17.36
CA SER A 934 -37.28 34.71 17.83
C SER A 934 -35.86 35.03 18.35
N THR A 935 -35.06 34.02 18.70
CA THR A 935 -33.76 34.19 19.39
C THR A 935 -32.62 33.61 18.59
N TRP A 936 -32.81 32.46 17.96
CA TRP A 936 -31.75 31.68 17.30
C TRP A 936 -32.00 31.55 15.80
N THR A 937 -30.93 31.63 15.05
CA THR A 937 -30.85 31.21 13.66
C THR A 937 -29.79 30.14 13.57
N LEU A 938 -30.11 28.97 13.03
CA LEU A 938 -29.21 27.84 12.78
C LEU A 938 -29.33 27.49 11.31
N GLY A 939 -28.23 27.08 10.69
CA GLY A 939 -28.28 26.68 9.30
C GLY A 939 -27.05 25.90 8.86
N GLY A 940 -27.16 25.33 7.68
CA GLY A 940 -26.04 24.68 7.06
C GLY A 940 -26.34 24.34 5.61
N GLY A 941 -25.31 24.12 4.85
CA GLY A 941 -25.49 23.83 3.43
C GLY A 941 -24.20 23.49 2.70
N TYR A 942 -24.41 23.31 1.41
CA TYR A 942 -23.37 22.98 0.47
C TYR A 942 -23.43 23.96 -0.70
N ARG A 943 -22.27 24.48 -1.09
CA ARG A 943 -22.10 25.37 -2.25
C ARG A 943 -21.12 24.70 -3.22
N TYR A 944 -21.53 24.66 -4.47
CA TYR A 944 -20.72 24.19 -5.60
C TYR A 944 -20.45 25.36 -6.56
N GLN A 945 -19.21 25.49 -6.99
CA GLN A 945 -18.83 26.44 -8.03
C GLN A 945 -18.02 25.74 -9.11
N LYS A 946 -18.23 26.10 -10.38
CA LYS A 946 -17.50 25.53 -11.51
C LYS A 946 -17.18 26.63 -12.53
N GLY A 947 -15.89 26.85 -12.74
CA GLY A 947 -15.33 27.64 -13.85
C GLY A 947 -14.81 26.75 -14.97
N SER A 948 -14.03 27.30 -15.90
CA SER A 948 -13.31 26.55 -16.93
C SER A 948 -12.22 25.67 -16.32
N ASP A 949 -11.43 26.25 -15.45
CA ASP A 949 -10.20 25.68 -14.88
C ASP A 949 -10.30 25.42 -13.36
N THR A 950 -11.40 25.79 -12.72
CA THR A 950 -11.61 25.56 -11.30
C THR A 950 -12.91 24.81 -11.01
N GLN A 951 -12.87 24.03 -9.92
CA GLN A 951 -14.05 23.41 -9.32
C GLN A 951 -13.94 23.52 -7.80
N SER A 952 -15.01 23.97 -7.15
CA SER A 952 -15.05 24.25 -5.73
C SER A 952 -16.24 23.59 -5.06
N ASN A 953 -15.98 22.98 -3.90
CA ASN A 953 -16.97 22.36 -3.03
C ASN A 953 -16.83 22.96 -1.63
N GLN A 954 -17.88 23.58 -1.14
CA GLN A 954 -17.87 24.25 0.15
C GLN A 954 -19.01 23.74 1.02
N TRP A 955 -18.70 23.36 2.24
CA TRP A 955 -19.66 23.05 3.28
C TRP A 955 -19.63 24.16 4.32
N TYR A 956 -20.80 24.60 4.78
CA TYR A 956 -20.88 25.61 5.83
C TYR A 956 -21.93 25.23 6.87
N ILE A 957 -21.71 25.72 8.10
CA ILE A 957 -22.66 25.68 9.22
C ILE A 957 -22.71 27.08 9.79
N GLN A 958 -23.92 27.57 10.05
CA GLN A 958 -24.11 28.91 10.62
C GLN A 958 -24.96 28.86 11.87
N ALA A 959 -24.67 29.76 12.79
CA ALA A 959 -25.46 30.02 13.99
C ALA A 959 -25.54 31.52 14.26
N GLY A 960 -26.70 32.00 14.65
CA GLY A 960 -26.91 33.38 15.04
C GLY A 960 -27.74 33.46 16.32
N TYR A 961 -27.45 34.44 17.14
CA TYR A 961 -28.19 34.75 18.37
C TYR A 961 -28.59 36.23 18.37
N ARG A 962 -29.90 36.51 18.58
CA ARG A 962 -30.51 37.83 18.63
C ARG A 962 -30.70 38.22 20.09
N PHE A 963 -30.41 39.51 20.40
CA PHE A 963 -30.55 40.05 21.74
C PHE A 963 -31.95 40.66 21.90
#